data_e34d87dfb4459d7fac1dfdb0c819b51a
#
_entry.id   e34d87dfb4459d7fac1dfdb0c819b51a
#
_cell.length_a   1.000
_cell.length_b   1.000
_cell.length_c   1.000
_cell.angle_alpha   90.00
_cell.angle_beta   90.00
_cell.angle_gamma   90.00
#
_symmetry.space_group_name_H-M   'P 1'
#
loop_
_entity.id
_entity.type
_entity.pdbx_description
1 polymer ?
#
loop_
_entity_poly.entity_id
_entity_poly.type
_entity_poly.pdbx_seq_one_letter_code
_entity_poly.pdbx_strand_id
1 'polypeptide(L)'
;MTVENGEKVPVEGAVVLLKPAGLYSTVDAEGKWSFSKLDEGEYSLSVQMIGYVTIDSTIVVRKAGRQVYDFTMEVSSFRLEQVSIVAESSKAGEATASMISRQAIDHALTSSLNDVMQLLPGSGLSNPNLSTAQSLSLRTAVASSMNSLGTAIIMDGSPMSNNANMEGITAAMTGNASTIAGNATFEAGSVPNSGIDVRTISTDNIESVEVIRGIPSVQYGDLTSGAVIVNSKAGAEPLTIRFKTDPKIYQVSASRGFRLGGRAGSLNFSGDYAYSNAKTTEAYANYRRMNFKTVYSNTFGQLSSTTSLDLRFGRDVRNPNPDDYLSKTASGGTNYGYRFSTNGTWNINSGWMKSVRYDLSNSLTWKDSFKEQLCSNATALYTNNMVDGSVVSNIPGRHLYDTDGTEITSFSQEQVADGAYAIYMPDSYLSHYDFYSKEVNTYAKVTANLFKAWGATSEKILAGADFKSDGNLGRGLVFPEGTPPPQGLNSESGYRERPLYDIPFVNQAGIFAESIFHTQFAGARNLNLSAGARYDIVGGLSALSPRINLSVDLIPEALTLRGGYGITAKAPTSAYLYPNNAYCDQTLFNNDVKNPEDKVVIASTRIFDTSNPDLEIAKNRKVEVGLDITIANRYTLNITFFDELMKNGYGFGSNLGTFALLPYRKYTMSGTDANGNPTFEMSRDEMKFFRWYTPSNNRYEHNLGIEYELNLGRFDAIRTSFFLNGAWMRTQTANSGYSFDFRQNNGSYAGSHVSIYDPFMSRYNYEKFVSTLRVTHNIPSIGFVVTLTTGFNAYTRSWTDYNNDEIPQYYLSAIDGQMHVFTEEMASDPAYRYMYEIKSTSRFTVSRTIPTVVFNLNLSKEIGKNLTASFYVNNIFNSRPLDPSEVGAATFTELNNPMYFGFELKVKLFNR
;
A
#
# COMPACT_ATOMS: atom_id res chain seq x y z
N MET A 1 27.93 -9.60 -29.43
CA MET A 1 27.67 -10.39 -30.66
C MET A 1 26.52 -11.36 -30.40
N THR A 2 25.74 -11.68 -31.38
CA THR A 2 24.79 -12.84 -31.39
C THR A 2 25.05 -13.68 -32.64
N VAL A 3 24.48 -14.86 -32.73
CA VAL A 3 24.64 -15.71 -33.94
C VAL A 3 23.28 -15.78 -34.63
N GLU A 4 23.19 -15.19 -35.83
CA GLU A 4 22.02 -15.24 -36.71
C GLU A 4 22.39 -15.95 -37.99
N ASN A 5 21.65 -17.01 -38.34
CA ASN A 5 21.90 -17.84 -39.55
C ASN A 5 23.35 -18.36 -39.67
N GLY A 6 24.05 -18.55 -38.51
CA GLY A 6 25.45 -19.03 -38.53
C GLY A 6 26.51 -17.93 -38.58
N GLU A 7 26.12 -16.66 -38.73
CA GLU A 7 27.02 -15.51 -38.71
C GLU A 7 26.94 -14.73 -37.37
N LYS A 8 28.12 -14.21 -36.95
CA LYS A 8 28.19 -13.35 -35.74
C LYS A 8 27.76 -11.92 -36.11
N VAL A 9 26.63 -11.50 -35.56
CA VAL A 9 26.05 -10.15 -35.77
C VAL A 9 26.24 -9.33 -34.49
N PRO A 10 26.58 -8.02 -34.58
CA PRO A 10 26.64 -7.13 -33.43
C PRO A 10 25.28 -7.01 -32.72
N VAL A 11 25.30 -7.00 -31.38
CA VAL A 11 24.12 -6.66 -30.56
C VAL A 11 24.22 -5.21 -30.15
N GLU A 12 23.97 -4.31 -31.16
CA GLU A 12 23.98 -2.87 -30.94
C GLU A 12 22.94 -2.46 -29.85
N GLY A 13 23.36 -1.55 -28.94
CA GLY A 13 22.49 -1.05 -27.88
C GLY A 13 22.42 -1.95 -26.67
N ALA A 14 23.14 -3.09 -26.64
CA ALA A 14 23.30 -3.86 -25.40
C ALA A 14 24.03 -3.01 -24.36
N VAL A 15 23.62 -3.14 -23.09
CA VAL A 15 24.22 -2.43 -21.96
C VAL A 15 25.18 -3.37 -21.25
N VAL A 16 26.41 -2.94 -21.13
CA VAL A 16 27.47 -3.61 -20.34
C VAL A 16 27.61 -2.87 -19.03
N LEU A 17 27.20 -3.48 -17.94
CA LEU A 17 27.25 -2.92 -16.60
C LEU A 17 28.43 -3.49 -15.84
N LEU A 18 29.21 -2.65 -15.18
CA LEU A 18 30.37 -3.02 -14.37
C LEU A 18 30.08 -2.76 -12.88
N LYS A 19 29.96 -3.81 -12.10
CA LYS A 19 29.72 -3.75 -10.64
C LYS A 19 31.02 -4.06 -9.89
N PRO A 20 31.24 -3.50 -8.67
CA PRO A 20 30.38 -2.56 -7.96
C PRO A 20 30.57 -1.09 -8.38
N ALA A 21 31.41 -0.78 -9.36
CA ALA A 21 31.69 0.59 -9.80
C ALA A 21 30.44 1.34 -10.29
N GLY A 22 29.38 0.63 -10.70
CA GLY A 22 28.17 1.24 -11.24
C GLY A 22 28.38 1.96 -12.58
N LEU A 23 29.44 1.60 -13.30
CA LEU A 23 29.73 2.09 -14.64
C LEU A 23 29.02 1.23 -15.66
N TYR A 24 28.57 1.85 -16.77
CA TYR A 24 28.07 1.09 -17.89
C TYR A 24 28.56 1.68 -19.21
N SER A 25 28.58 0.82 -20.23
CA SER A 25 28.90 1.15 -21.60
C SER A 25 27.84 0.56 -22.52
N THR A 26 27.45 1.27 -23.54
CA THR A 26 26.54 0.75 -24.58
C THR A 26 27.36 0.17 -25.72
N VAL A 27 26.89 -0.94 -26.24
CA VAL A 27 27.49 -1.59 -27.40
C VAL A 27 27.17 -0.79 -28.67
N ASP A 28 28.19 -0.44 -29.45
CA ASP A 28 28.05 0.30 -30.70
C ASP A 28 27.59 -0.60 -31.88
N ALA A 29 27.45 0.01 -33.06
CA ALA A 29 27.03 -0.68 -34.27
C ALA A 29 28.01 -1.77 -34.76
N GLU A 30 29.28 -1.68 -34.41
CA GLU A 30 30.32 -2.69 -34.64
C GLU A 30 30.38 -3.77 -33.56
N GLY A 31 29.52 -3.71 -32.53
CA GLY A 31 29.49 -4.64 -31.42
C GLY A 31 30.58 -4.40 -30.38
N LYS A 32 31.14 -3.19 -30.29
CA LYS A 32 32.20 -2.83 -29.37
C LYS A 32 31.66 -2.06 -28.16
N TRP A 33 32.31 -2.26 -27.06
CA TRP A 33 32.08 -1.51 -25.80
C TRP A 33 33.43 -1.27 -25.11
N SER A 34 33.52 -0.26 -24.27
CA SER A 34 34.76 0.01 -23.57
C SER A 34 34.54 0.72 -22.23
N PHE A 35 35.40 0.41 -21.28
CA PHE A 35 35.62 1.21 -20.08
C PHE A 35 37.07 1.70 -20.08
N SER A 36 37.30 2.87 -19.53
CA SER A 36 38.61 3.47 -19.40
C SER A 36 38.83 3.92 -17.97
N LYS A 37 40.11 3.99 -17.57
CA LYS A 37 40.52 4.47 -16.23
C LYS A 37 39.88 3.67 -15.10
N LEU A 38 39.83 2.34 -15.24
CA LEU A 38 39.41 1.44 -14.16
C LEU A 38 40.56 1.27 -13.16
N ASP A 39 40.24 1.20 -11.89
CA ASP A 39 41.17 0.81 -10.85
C ASP A 39 41.43 -0.69 -10.95
N GLU A 40 42.62 -1.17 -10.42
CA GLU A 40 42.89 -2.59 -10.33
C GLU A 40 41.93 -3.27 -9.36
N GLY A 41 41.41 -4.41 -9.75
CA GLY A 41 40.52 -5.19 -8.91
C GLY A 41 39.64 -6.15 -9.71
N GLU A 42 38.84 -6.86 -8.97
CA GLU A 42 37.86 -7.78 -9.51
C GLU A 42 36.50 -7.04 -9.69
N TYR A 43 35.88 -7.21 -10.84
CA TYR A 43 34.61 -6.60 -11.20
C TYR A 43 33.66 -7.66 -11.73
N SER A 44 32.39 -7.56 -11.34
CA SER A 44 31.29 -8.29 -11.98
C SER A 44 30.80 -7.49 -13.17
N LEU A 45 30.83 -8.10 -14.34
CA LEU A 45 30.37 -7.52 -15.59
C LEU A 45 29.07 -8.20 -16.00
N SER A 46 28.02 -7.40 -16.22
CA SER A 46 26.71 -7.88 -16.68
C SER A 46 26.41 -7.29 -18.06
N VAL A 47 26.18 -8.14 -19.04
CA VAL A 47 25.79 -7.73 -20.40
C VAL A 47 24.30 -7.99 -20.57
N GLN A 48 23.55 -6.94 -20.78
CA GLN A 48 22.09 -6.99 -20.82
C GLN A 48 21.56 -6.40 -22.13
N MET A 49 20.63 -7.09 -22.73
CA MET A 49 19.87 -6.60 -23.88
C MET A 49 18.50 -7.27 -23.90
N ILE A 50 17.46 -6.49 -24.10
CA ILE A 50 16.10 -7.04 -24.21
C ILE A 50 15.98 -7.94 -25.44
N GLY A 51 15.43 -9.12 -25.22
CA GLY A 51 15.36 -10.17 -26.24
C GLY A 51 16.58 -11.09 -26.27
N TYR A 52 17.52 -10.93 -25.36
CA TYR A 52 18.71 -11.77 -25.20
C TYR A 52 18.88 -12.27 -23.78
N VAL A 53 19.55 -13.40 -23.59
CA VAL A 53 19.92 -13.91 -22.27
C VAL A 53 20.99 -13.00 -21.68
N THR A 54 20.77 -12.51 -20.47
CA THR A 54 21.78 -11.73 -19.72
C THR A 54 23.02 -12.56 -19.47
N ILE A 55 24.20 -11.99 -19.69
CA ILE A 55 25.47 -12.61 -19.39
C ILE A 55 26.07 -11.93 -18.16
N ASP A 56 26.31 -12.67 -17.10
CA ASP A 56 27.06 -12.22 -15.94
C ASP A 56 28.43 -12.91 -15.93
N SER A 57 29.51 -12.13 -15.78
CA SER A 57 30.88 -12.63 -15.82
C SER A 57 31.75 -11.83 -14.84
N THR A 58 32.67 -12.51 -14.17
CA THR A 58 33.69 -11.84 -13.35
C THR A 58 34.92 -11.55 -14.19
N ILE A 59 35.43 -10.32 -14.16
CA ILE A 59 36.62 -9.88 -14.84
C ILE A 59 37.64 -9.33 -13.84
N VAL A 60 38.93 -9.51 -14.10
CA VAL A 60 40.02 -8.98 -13.26
C VAL A 60 40.76 -7.90 -14.04
N VAL A 61 40.67 -6.67 -13.57
CA VAL A 61 41.44 -5.53 -14.13
C VAL A 61 42.82 -5.50 -13.53
N ARG A 62 43.88 -5.61 -14.37
CA ARG A 62 45.29 -5.59 -14.00
C ARG A 62 45.96 -4.26 -14.34
N LYS A 63 47.07 -3.97 -13.62
CA LYS A 63 47.85 -2.75 -13.78
C LYS A 63 48.48 -2.64 -15.16
N ALA A 64 48.06 -1.70 -15.93
CA ALA A 64 48.48 -1.36 -17.29
C ALA A 64 48.21 -2.40 -18.39
N GLY A 65 47.51 -1.96 -19.41
CA GLY A 65 47.25 -2.66 -20.66
C GLY A 65 45.79 -2.68 -21.07
N ARG A 66 45.57 -2.84 -22.36
CA ARG A 66 44.23 -3.06 -22.92
C ARG A 66 43.87 -4.53 -22.74
N GLN A 67 42.76 -4.78 -22.02
CA GLN A 67 42.19 -6.13 -21.91
C GLN A 67 40.95 -6.20 -22.80
N VAL A 68 40.77 -7.31 -23.48
CA VAL A 68 39.65 -7.52 -24.43
C VAL A 68 38.85 -8.73 -23.96
N TYR A 69 37.56 -8.56 -23.88
CA TYR A 69 36.57 -9.60 -23.51
C TYR A 69 35.50 -9.66 -24.58
N ASP A 70 35.28 -10.82 -25.16
CA ASP A 70 34.28 -11.08 -26.17
C ASP A 70 33.15 -11.90 -25.60
N PHE A 71 31.92 -11.41 -25.78
CA PHE A 71 30.71 -12.10 -25.29
C PHE A 71 29.81 -12.40 -26.50
N THR A 72 29.18 -13.57 -26.45
CA THR A 72 28.16 -13.95 -27.43
C THR A 72 26.84 -14.09 -26.69
N MET A 73 25.89 -13.18 -26.94
CA MET A 73 24.56 -13.22 -26.36
C MET A 73 23.68 -14.20 -27.17
N GLU A 74 23.01 -15.08 -26.46
CA GLU A 74 21.98 -15.90 -27.06
C GLU A 74 20.68 -15.10 -27.11
N VAL A 75 20.00 -15.15 -28.28
CA VAL A 75 18.64 -14.60 -28.36
C VAL A 75 17.82 -15.31 -27.28
N SER A 76 17.17 -14.55 -26.42
CA SER A 76 16.15 -15.07 -25.51
C SER A 76 14.98 -15.53 -26.37
N SER A 77 15.24 -16.60 -27.12
CA SER A 77 14.16 -17.35 -27.73
C SER A 77 13.33 -17.90 -26.58
N PHE A 78 12.05 -18.01 -26.78
CA PHE A 78 11.10 -18.67 -25.88
C PHE A 78 11.42 -20.18 -25.85
N ARG A 79 12.66 -20.53 -25.61
CA ARG A 79 13.02 -21.90 -25.34
C ARG A 79 12.84 -22.07 -23.84
N LEU A 80 11.76 -22.76 -23.50
CA LEU A 80 11.47 -23.25 -22.15
C LEU A 80 12.59 -24.14 -21.58
N GLU A 81 13.81 -24.02 -22.12
CA GLU A 81 14.94 -24.91 -21.80
C GLU A 81 15.51 -24.65 -20.40
N GLN A 82 15.33 -23.43 -19.85
CA GLN A 82 15.82 -23.05 -18.52
C GLN A 82 14.87 -22.09 -17.85
N VAL A 83 13.65 -22.51 -17.56
CA VAL A 83 12.70 -21.67 -16.85
C VAL A 83 12.95 -21.76 -15.37
N SER A 84 13.43 -20.68 -14.75
CA SER A 84 13.39 -20.46 -13.31
C SER A 84 12.13 -19.68 -12.95
N ILE A 85 11.15 -20.34 -12.32
CA ILE A 85 9.93 -19.71 -11.81
C ILE A 85 10.15 -19.35 -10.33
N VAL A 86 11.21 -18.61 -10.05
CA VAL A 86 11.66 -18.35 -8.68
C VAL A 86 11.95 -16.89 -8.53
N ALA A 87 11.64 -16.35 -7.37
CA ALA A 87 12.26 -15.14 -6.90
C ALA A 87 13.71 -15.50 -6.50
N GLU A 88 14.70 -14.90 -7.17
CA GLU A 88 16.09 -15.10 -6.80
C GLU A 88 16.42 -14.19 -5.61
N SER A 89 16.95 -14.74 -4.51
CA SER A 89 17.40 -13.91 -3.39
C SER A 89 18.68 -13.17 -3.76
N SER A 90 18.84 -11.94 -3.27
CA SER A 90 20.06 -11.16 -3.47
C SER A 90 21.26 -11.82 -2.79
N LYS A 91 22.43 -11.76 -3.44
CA LYS A 91 23.68 -12.28 -2.90
C LYS A 91 24.26 -11.36 -1.83
N ALA A 92 25.07 -11.96 -0.98
CA ALA A 92 25.74 -11.43 0.20
C ALA A 92 26.12 -9.93 0.20
N GLY A 93 25.79 -9.23 1.26
CA GLY A 93 26.14 -7.83 1.54
C GLY A 93 25.08 -6.80 1.22
N GLU A 94 24.00 -7.20 0.54
CA GLU A 94 22.86 -6.36 0.26
C GLU A 94 21.68 -6.73 1.17
N ALA A 95 20.69 -5.85 1.25
CA ALA A 95 19.43 -6.11 1.96
C ALA A 95 18.79 -7.42 1.49
N THR A 96 18.03 -8.10 2.38
CA THR A 96 17.22 -9.26 1.98
C THR A 96 16.21 -8.84 0.92
N ALA A 97 16.47 -9.22 -0.32
CA ALA A 97 15.66 -8.88 -1.48
C ALA A 97 15.40 -10.11 -2.36
N SER A 98 14.33 -10.08 -3.11
CA SER A 98 14.01 -11.11 -4.12
C SER A 98 13.81 -10.44 -5.47
N MET A 99 14.52 -10.92 -6.49
CA MET A 99 14.39 -10.48 -7.87
C MET A 99 13.47 -11.44 -8.64
N ILE A 100 12.43 -10.92 -9.21
CA ILE A 100 11.45 -11.67 -10.00
C ILE A 100 11.60 -11.25 -11.46
N SER A 101 12.09 -12.16 -12.28
CA SER A 101 12.35 -11.92 -13.70
C SER A 101 11.07 -11.92 -14.54
N ARG A 102 11.17 -11.39 -15.76
CA ARG A 102 10.08 -11.46 -16.75
C ARG A 102 9.61 -12.91 -16.97
N GLN A 103 10.53 -13.87 -17.01
CA GLN A 103 10.18 -15.28 -17.20
C GLN A 103 9.32 -15.80 -16.04
N ALA A 104 9.69 -15.49 -14.81
CA ALA A 104 8.90 -15.87 -13.62
C ALA A 104 7.50 -15.26 -13.64
N ILE A 105 7.37 -13.99 -14.04
CA ILE A 105 6.10 -13.28 -14.19
C ILE A 105 5.23 -13.95 -15.27
N ASP A 106 5.79 -14.26 -16.43
CA ASP A 106 5.09 -14.92 -17.55
C ASP A 106 4.56 -16.31 -17.16
N HIS A 107 5.35 -17.09 -16.40
CA HIS A 107 4.95 -18.44 -15.96
C HIS A 107 3.96 -18.44 -14.81
N ALA A 108 3.99 -17.40 -13.95
CA ALA A 108 3.02 -17.22 -12.89
C ALA A 108 1.63 -16.82 -13.41
N LEU A 109 1.52 -16.50 -14.72
CA LEU A 109 0.27 -16.10 -15.39
C LEU A 109 -0.46 -14.97 -14.65
N THR A 110 0.30 -13.98 -14.20
CA THR A 110 -0.16 -12.86 -13.38
C THR A 110 -1.05 -11.88 -14.14
N SER A 111 -1.97 -11.21 -13.45
CA SER A 111 -2.84 -10.15 -13.98
C SER A 111 -2.48 -8.77 -13.43
N SER A 112 -1.93 -8.74 -12.22
CA SER A 112 -1.52 -7.54 -11.52
C SER A 112 -0.23 -7.75 -10.73
N LEU A 113 0.37 -6.67 -10.24
CA LEU A 113 1.56 -6.73 -9.39
C LEU A 113 1.32 -7.54 -8.11
N ASN A 114 0.09 -7.56 -7.58
CA ASN A 114 -0.23 -8.37 -6.40
C ASN A 114 -0.02 -9.87 -6.63
N ASP A 115 -0.34 -10.36 -7.83
CA ASP A 115 -0.18 -11.79 -8.14
C ASP A 115 1.29 -12.19 -8.16
N VAL A 116 2.20 -11.25 -8.48
CA VAL A 116 3.65 -11.49 -8.48
C VAL A 116 4.17 -11.75 -7.06
N MET A 117 3.55 -11.16 -6.04
CA MET A 117 3.96 -11.34 -4.64
C MET A 117 3.80 -12.77 -4.14
N GLN A 118 2.95 -13.59 -4.77
CA GLN A 118 2.81 -15.03 -4.43
C GLN A 118 4.10 -15.86 -4.66
N LEU A 119 5.08 -15.28 -5.35
CA LEU A 119 6.38 -15.92 -5.54
C LEU A 119 7.32 -15.74 -4.32
N LEU A 120 6.97 -14.86 -3.39
CA LEU A 120 7.78 -14.56 -2.20
C LEU A 120 7.53 -15.55 -1.05
N PRO A 121 8.52 -15.75 -0.16
CA PRO A 121 8.34 -16.52 1.07
C PRO A 121 7.20 -15.97 1.94
N GLY A 122 6.41 -16.86 2.54
CA GLY A 122 5.33 -16.50 3.44
C GLY A 122 4.08 -15.90 2.78
N SER A 123 4.06 -15.81 1.45
CA SER A 123 2.87 -15.45 0.69
C SER A 123 2.00 -16.69 0.46
N GLY A 124 0.72 -16.59 0.76
CA GLY A 124 -0.26 -17.64 0.44
C GLY A 124 -0.61 -17.67 -1.04
N LEU A 125 -1.07 -18.81 -1.54
CA LEU A 125 -1.61 -18.92 -2.88
C LEU A 125 -3.04 -18.37 -2.92
N SER A 126 -3.31 -17.51 -3.89
CA SER A 126 -4.63 -16.92 -4.11
C SER A 126 -4.99 -16.90 -5.60
N ASN A 127 -6.28 -16.79 -5.89
CA ASN A 127 -6.74 -16.60 -7.25
C ASN A 127 -6.51 -15.15 -7.70
N PRO A 128 -6.24 -14.89 -8.99
CA PRO A 128 -6.17 -13.53 -9.51
C PRO A 128 -7.44 -12.75 -9.18
N ASN A 129 -7.28 -11.53 -8.70
CA ASN A 129 -8.39 -10.66 -8.32
C ASN A 129 -8.12 -9.21 -8.75
N LEU A 130 -9.05 -8.64 -9.53
CA LEU A 130 -9.04 -7.23 -9.89
C LEU A 130 -10.30 -6.50 -9.40
N SER A 131 -11.22 -7.19 -8.71
CA SER A 131 -12.52 -6.63 -8.32
C SER A 131 -12.48 -5.75 -7.06
N THR A 132 -11.40 -5.82 -6.28
CA THR A 132 -11.21 -5.02 -5.07
C THR A 132 -9.85 -4.35 -5.08
N ALA A 133 -9.77 -3.14 -4.53
CA ALA A 133 -8.50 -2.45 -4.34
C ALA A 133 -7.56 -3.28 -3.46
N GLN A 134 -6.29 -3.33 -3.84
CA GLN A 134 -5.28 -4.16 -3.18
C GLN A 134 -4.01 -3.36 -2.93
N SER A 135 -3.53 -3.35 -1.71
CA SER A 135 -2.24 -2.78 -1.33
C SER A 135 -1.28 -3.86 -0.86
N LEU A 136 0.01 -3.62 -1.03
CA LEU A 136 1.05 -4.59 -0.67
C LEU A 136 1.45 -4.45 0.79
N SER A 137 1.53 -5.57 1.49
CA SER A 137 2.12 -5.68 2.83
C SER A 137 3.27 -6.68 2.81
N LEU A 138 4.37 -6.35 3.49
CA LEU A 138 5.57 -7.16 3.53
C LEU A 138 5.84 -7.65 4.96
N ARG A 139 6.29 -8.93 5.12
CA ARG A 139 6.70 -9.51 6.40
C ARG A 139 5.71 -9.37 7.54
N THR A 140 4.44 -9.60 7.24
CA THR A 140 3.37 -9.54 8.25
C THR A 140 2.49 -10.78 8.20
N ALA A 141 2.02 -11.22 9.36
CA ALA A 141 1.08 -12.34 9.45
C ALA A 141 -0.33 -11.94 9.01
N VAL A 142 -0.69 -10.65 9.17
CA VAL A 142 -1.97 -10.07 8.78
C VAL A 142 -1.74 -8.75 8.03
N ALA A 143 -2.55 -8.48 7.00
CA ALA A 143 -2.48 -7.21 6.30
C ALA A 143 -2.79 -6.03 7.25
N SER A 144 -1.97 -4.98 7.17
CA SER A 144 -2.06 -3.77 7.99
C SER A 144 -1.98 -2.55 7.08
N SER A 145 -2.83 -1.55 7.34
CA SER A 145 -2.80 -0.28 6.61
C SER A 145 -1.45 0.43 6.79
N MET A 146 -0.87 0.39 7.98
CA MET A 146 0.44 0.99 8.24
C MET A 146 1.57 0.27 7.52
N ASN A 147 1.54 -1.07 7.47
CA ASN A 147 2.51 -1.85 6.72
C ASN A 147 2.43 -1.56 5.22
N SER A 148 1.21 -1.49 4.69
CA SER A 148 0.98 -1.15 3.27
C SER A 148 1.36 0.29 2.93
N LEU A 149 1.04 1.26 3.79
CA LEU A 149 1.46 2.66 3.65
C LEU A 149 3.00 2.79 3.69
N GLY A 150 3.65 1.97 4.51
CA GLY A 150 5.10 1.90 4.64
C GLY A 150 5.81 1.09 3.56
N THR A 151 5.08 0.46 2.63
CA THR A 151 5.65 -0.27 1.49
C THR A 151 5.76 0.65 0.28
N ALA A 152 6.97 1.07 -0.06
CA ALA A 152 7.21 1.95 -1.19
C ALA A 152 7.17 1.17 -2.51
N ILE A 153 6.44 1.67 -3.52
CA ILE A 153 6.47 1.18 -4.89
C ILE A 153 7.28 2.17 -5.73
N ILE A 154 8.40 1.70 -6.28
CA ILE A 154 9.33 2.50 -7.06
C ILE A 154 9.26 2.02 -8.51
N MET A 155 8.68 2.82 -9.38
CA MET A 155 8.55 2.48 -10.79
C MET A 155 9.54 3.31 -11.61
N ASP A 156 10.41 2.63 -12.36
CA ASP A 156 11.40 3.26 -13.23
C ASP A 156 12.25 4.34 -12.50
N GLY A 157 12.70 4.01 -11.28
CA GLY A 157 13.58 4.85 -10.47
C GLY A 157 12.89 5.89 -9.57
N SER A 158 11.60 6.14 -9.74
CA SER A 158 10.86 7.14 -8.95
C SER A 158 9.70 6.52 -8.17
N PRO A 159 9.45 6.94 -6.91
CA PRO A 159 8.35 6.40 -6.11
C PRO A 159 6.99 6.79 -6.69
N MET A 160 6.03 5.88 -6.59
CA MET A 160 4.61 6.19 -6.72
C MET A 160 4.11 6.70 -5.37
N SER A 161 3.24 7.70 -5.38
CA SER A 161 2.71 8.28 -4.16
C SER A 161 1.20 8.11 -4.05
N ASN A 162 0.73 7.86 -2.82
CA ASN A 162 -0.66 7.90 -2.41
C ASN A 162 -0.86 8.90 -1.25
N ASN A 163 0.14 9.75 -0.97
CA ASN A 163 0.13 10.64 0.19
C ASN A 163 -0.90 11.77 0.09
N ALA A 164 -1.27 12.17 -1.13
CA ALA A 164 -2.30 13.18 -1.38
C ALA A 164 -3.72 12.61 -1.47
N ASN A 165 -3.88 11.30 -1.31
CA ASN A 165 -5.19 10.66 -1.34
C ASN A 165 -5.98 10.96 -0.07
N MET A 166 -7.08 11.72 -0.23
CA MET A 166 -7.99 12.13 0.84
C MET A 166 -9.38 11.50 0.67
N GLU A 167 -9.57 10.61 -0.29
CA GLU A 167 -10.82 9.89 -0.51
C GLU A 167 -11.18 9.04 0.71
N GLY A 168 -12.44 9.06 1.13
CA GLY A 168 -12.86 8.37 2.35
C GLY A 168 -12.55 9.12 3.66
N ILE A 169 -11.85 10.25 3.60
CA ILE A 169 -11.60 11.12 4.75
C ILE A 169 -12.77 12.10 4.87
N THR A 170 -13.89 11.56 5.25
CA THR A 170 -15.11 12.32 5.52
C THR A 170 -15.31 12.47 7.02
N ALA A 171 -16.38 13.13 7.43
CA ALA A 171 -16.73 13.33 8.83
C ALA A 171 -16.82 12.02 9.66
N ALA A 172 -16.94 10.86 9.02
CA ALA A 172 -16.82 9.56 9.68
C ALA A 172 -15.47 9.35 10.40
N MET A 173 -14.44 10.10 10.05
CA MET A 173 -13.15 10.11 10.78
C MET A 173 -13.29 10.64 12.20
N THR A 174 -14.26 11.47 12.49
CA THR A 174 -14.49 12.06 13.81
C THR A 174 -15.20 11.10 14.75
N GLY A 175 -15.91 10.11 14.23
CA GLY A 175 -16.72 9.16 14.99
C GLY A 175 -16.19 7.74 15.10
N ASN A 176 -15.44 7.24 14.12
CA ASN A 176 -15.01 5.84 14.10
C ASN A 176 -13.70 5.63 13.35
N ALA A 177 -12.59 5.51 14.09
CA ALA A 177 -11.26 5.28 13.52
C ALA A 177 -11.15 3.99 12.67
N SER A 178 -12.01 3.01 12.87
CA SER A 178 -12.00 1.75 12.10
C SER A 178 -12.50 1.92 10.68
N THR A 179 -13.30 2.94 10.40
CA THR A 179 -13.80 3.23 9.04
C THR A 179 -12.72 3.80 8.13
N ILE A 180 -11.67 4.39 8.70
CA ILE A 180 -10.55 4.99 7.96
C ILE A 180 -9.57 3.92 7.45
N ALA A 181 -9.47 2.82 8.20
CA ALA A 181 -8.38 1.86 8.01
C ALA A 181 -8.64 0.77 6.96
N GLY A 182 -9.81 0.72 6.32
CA GLY A 182 -10.04 -0.40 5.42
C GLY A 182 -11.34 -0.46 4.64
N ASN A 183 -12.30 0.35 4.97
CA ASN A 183 -13.54 0.42 4.19
C ASN A 183 -13.54 1.71 3.39
N ALA A 184 -12.85 1.69 2.25
CA ALA A 184 -13.06 2.72 1.25
C ALA A 184 -14.57 2.81 1.01
N THR A 185 -15.15 3.93 1.39
CA THR A 185 -16.57 4.21 1.19
C THR A 185 -16.90 4.26 -0.30
N PHE A 186 -15.85 4.45 -1.10
CA PHE A 186 -15.85 4.53 -2.55
C PHE A 186 -15.00 3.40 -3.11
N GLU A 187 -15.54 2.66 -4.06
CA GLU A 187 -14.83 1.57 -4.73
C GLU A 187 -14.08 2.06 -5.98
N ALA A 188 -13.47 3.23 -5.91
CA ALA A 188 -12.79 3.85 -7.04
C ALA A 188 -11.30 3.49 -7.19
N GLY A 189 -10.90 2.32 -6.74
CA GLY A 189 -9.48 1.95 -6.77
C GLY A 189 -8.62 2.73 -5.80
N SER A 190 -9.23 3.31 -4.77
CA SER A 190 -8.59 4.12 -3.76
C SER A 190 -8.51 3.38 -2.44
N VAL A 191 -7.33 3.44 -1.83
CA VAL A 191 -7.08 2.92 -0.48
C VAL A 191 -6.40 4.04 0.31
N PRO A 192 -7.18 4.99 0.85
CA PRO A 192 -6.62 6.13 1.59
C PRO A 192 -5.84 5.64 2.81
N ASN A 193 -4.72 6.28 3.09
CA ASN A 193 -3.82 5.94 4.20
C ASN A 193 -3.33 4.47 4.24
N SER A 194 -3.32 3.78 3.11
CA SER A 194 -2.99 2.35 3.04
C SER A 194 -2.07 1.98 1.88
N GLY A 195 -1.35 2.85 1.25
CA GLY A 195 -0.47 2.53 0.13
C GLY A 195 -1.17 2.53 -1.23
N ILE A 196 -0.47 2.06 -2.25
CA ILE A 196 -0.89 2.11 -3.66
C ILE A 196 -1.79 0.92 -3.98
N ASP A 197 -2.87 1.15 -4.72
CA ASP A 197 -3.67 0.08 -5.32
C ASP A 197 -2.91 -0.56 -6.50
N VAL A 198 -2.35 -1.75 -6.23
CA VAL A 198 -1.49 -2.46 -7.18
C VAL A 198 -2.25 -3.20 -8.28
N ARG A 199 -3.58 -3.33 -8.22
CA ARG A 199 -4.37 -3.86 -9.34
C ARG A 199 -4.31 -2.94 -10.57
N THR A 200 -3.98 -1.65 -10.36
CA THR A 200 -3.78 -0.68 -11.44
C THR A 200 -2.47 -0.86 -12.20
N ILE A 201 -1.53 -1.64 -11.65
CA ILE A 201 -0.21 -1.90 -12.25
C ILE A 201 -0.27 -3.22 -13.02
N SER A 202 -0.31 -3.11 -14.35
CA SER A 202 -0.28 -4.28 -15.24
C SER A 202 1.10 -4.93 -15.27
N THR A 203 1.12 -6.26 -15.21
CA THR A 203 2.37 -7.03 -15.33
C THR A 203 2.88 -7.17 -16.76
N ASP A 204 2.08 -6.80 -17.75
CA ASP A 204 2.43 -7.00 -19.17
C ASP A 204 3.58 -6.10 -19.65
N ASN A 205 3.73 -4.91 -19.06
CA ASN A 205 4.79 -3.95 -19.37
C ASN A 205 5.98 -4.00 -18.40
N ILE A 206 5.99 -4.96 -17.47
CA ILE A 206 7.06 -5.13 -16.47
C ILE A 206 8.14 -6.07 -17.02
N GLU A 207 9.41 -5.68 -16.88
CA GLU A 207 10.58 -6.52 -17.17
C GLU A 207 11.03 -7.30 -15.94
N SER A 208 11.09 -6.62 -14.78
CA SER A 208 11.47 -7.24 -13.51
C SER A 208 10.85 -6.54 -12.34
N VAL A 209 10.71 -7.29 -11.24
CA VAL A 209 10.29 -6.77 -9.95
C VAL A 209 11.33 -7.18 -8.91
N GLU A 210 11.91 -6.21 -8.22
CA GLU A 210 12.76 -6.45 -7.07
C GLU A 210 11.99 -6.08 -5.80
N VAL A 211 11.92 -7.01 -4.86
CA VAL A 211 11.21 -6.79 -3.58
C VAL A 211 12.24 -6.80 -2.45
N ILE A 212 12.53 -5.63 -1.94
CA ILE A 212 13.41 -5.44 -0.79
C ILE A 212 12.57 -5.53 0.48
N ARG A 213 12.68 -6.64 1.19
CA ARG A 213 11.96 -6.91 2.44
C ARG A 213 12.78 -6.52 3.65
N GLY A 214 14.10 -6.57 3.53
CA GLY A 214 15.04 -6.26 4.59
C GLY A 214 15.30 -4.78 4.83
N ILE A 215 16.52 -4.45 5.18
CA ILE A 215 16.98 -3.08 5.45
C ILE A 215 17.47 -2.48 4.13
N PRO A 216 16.69 -1.61 3.47
CA PRO A 216 17.06 -1.08 2.16
C PRO A 216 18.19 -0.06 2.25
N SER A 217 18.90 0.19 1.13
CA SER A 217 19.85 1.29 1.02
C SER A 217 19.20 2.63 1.42
N VAL A 218 20.01 3.53 2.00
CA VAL A 218 19.56 4.87 2.46
C VAL A 218 19.08 5.77 1.33
N GLN A 219 19.38 5.44 0.06
CA GLN A 219 18.83 6.15 -1.10
C GLN A 219 17.30 6.03 -1.23
N TYR A 220 16.71 5.05 -0.54
CA TYR A 220 15.26 4.84 -0.50
C TYR A 220 14.70 5.39 0.81
N GLY A 221 13.88 6.43 0.72
CA GLY A 221 13.21 7.09 1.83
C GLY A 221 11.70 6.91 1.79
N ASP A 222 11.01 7.50 2.77
CA ASP A 222 9.55 7.53 2.89
C ASP A 222 8.91 6.12 2.92
N LEU A 223 9.54 5.20 3.68
CA LEU A 223 9.10 3.82 3.85
C LEU A 223 9.42 3.27 5.24
N THR A 224 8.60 2.36 5.75
CA THR A 224 8.83 1.61 7.00
C THR A 224 8.89 0.11 6.79
N SER A 225 8.17 -0.44 5.81
CA SER A 225 8.04 -1.89 5.63
C SER A 225 9.05 -2.45 4.63
N GLY A 226 9.19 -1.83 3.47
CA GLY A 226 10.12 -2.25 2.43
C GLY A 226 9.90 -1.52 1.12
N ALA A 227 10.55 -2.01 0.04
CA ALA A 227 10.41 -1.41 -1.28
C ALA A 227 10.15 -2.46 -2.35
N VAL A 228 9.26 -2.15 -3.27
CA VAL A 228 8.98 -2.93 -4.48
C VAL A 228 9.42 -2.10 -5.67
N ILE A 229 10.52 -2.48 -6.29
CA ILE A 229 11.12 -1.78 -7.42
C ILE A 229 10.63 -2.47 -8.70
N VAL A 230 9.93 -1.73 -9.53
CA VAL A 230 9.34 -2.19 -10.78
C VAL A 230 10.09 -1.56 -11.94
N ASN A 231 10.71 -2.39 -12.76
CA ASN A 231 11.39 -1.95 -13.97
C ASN A 231 10.51 -2.28 -15.18
N SER A 232 10.24 -1.28 -16.00
CA SER A 232 9.44 -1.45 -17.20
C SER A 232 10.27 -1.98 -18.36
N LYS A 233 9.62 -2.67 -19.29
CA LYS A 233 10.21 -3.06 -20.56
C LYS A 233 10.69 -1.84 -21.33
N ALA A 234 11.91 -1.88 -21.81
CA ALA A 234 12.53 -0.85 -22.63
C ALA A 234 13.27 -1.49 -23.80
N GLY A 235 13.63 -0.69 -24.82
CA GLY A 235 14.37 -1.20 -25.96
C GLY A 235 13.51 -1.86 -27.05
N ALA A 236 14.18 -2.48 -28.01
CA ALA A 236 13.52 -3.13 -29.14
C ALA A 236 13.04 -4.54 -28.76
N GLU A 237 11.78 -4.84 -29.03
CA GLU A 237 11.20 -6.16 -28.86
C GLU A 237 10.21 -6.50 -29.98
N PRO A 238 10.02 -7.79 -30.30
CA PRO A 238 9.01 -8.21 -31.27
C PRO A 238 7.61 -7.83 -30.82
N LEU A 239 6.69 -7.64 -31.78
CA LEU A 239 5.29 -7.46 -31.45
C LEU A 239 4.80 -8.69 -30.68
N THR A 240 4.39 -8.46 -29.46
CA THR A 240 3.83 -9.48 -28.57
C THR A 240 2.38 -9.11 -28.26
N ILE A 241 1.46 -10.04 -28.53
CA ILE A 241 0.04 -9.92 -28.21
C ILE A 241 -0.30 -11.02 -27.23
N ARG A 242 -0.98 -10.70 -26.14
CA ARG A 242 -1.40 -11.63 -25.11
C ARG A 242 -2.91 -11.52 -24.88
N PHE A 243 -3.57 -12.63 -24.82
CA PHE A 243 -4.96 -12.75 -24.39
C PHE A 243 -5.01 -13.69 -23.20
N LYS A 244 -5.67 -13.30 -22.11
CA LYS A 244 -5.89 -14.11 -20.91
C LYS A 244 -7.34 -14.06 -20.51
N THR A 245 -7.88 -15.18 -20.11
CA THR A 245 -9.24 -15.27 -19.58
C THR A 245 -9.33 -16.29 -18.45
N ASP A 246 -10.18 -16.02 -17.50
CA ASP A 246 -10.61 -16.89 -16.42
C ASP A 246 -12.08 -16.58 -16.08
N PRO A 247 -12.72 -17.23 -15.10
CA PRO A 247 -14.13 -17.03 -14.81
C PRO A 247 -14.52 -15.60 -14.45
N LYS A 248 -13.55 -14.76 -14.00
CA LYS A 248 -13.81 -13.40 -13.53
C LYS A 248 -13.11 -12.33 -14.35
N ILE A 249 -12.01 -12.67 -15.04
CA ILE A 249 -11.11 -11.71 -15.69
C ILE A 249 -11.00 -12.00 -17.18
N TYR A 250 -11.10 -10.95 -17.99
CA TYR A 250 -10.73 -10.93 -19.40
C TYR A 250 -9.65 -9.86 -19.58
N GLN A 251 -8.51 -10.25 -20.13
CA GLN A 251 -7.38 -9.34 -20.33
C GLN A 251 -6.79 -9.51 -21.73
N VAL A 252 -6.48 -8.38 -22.35
CA VAL A 252 -5.73 -8.34 -23.61
C VAL A 252 -4.63 -7.30 -23.49
N SER A 253 -3.44 -7.63 -24.00
CA SER A 253 -2.32 -6.70 -24.06
C SER A 253 -1.53 -6.83 -25.34
N ALA A 254 -0.84 -5.75 -25.71
CA ALA A 254 0.08 -5.73 -26.82
C ALA A 254 1.30 -4.88 -26.47
N SER A 255 2.50 -5.33 -26.88
CA SER A 255 3.73 -4.56 -26.74
C SER A 255 4.61 -4.71 -27.96
N ARG A 256 5.35 -3.64 -28.33
CA ARG A 256 6.35 -3.62 -29.40
C ARG A 256 7.42 -2.58 -29.14
N GLY A 257 8.68 -2.97 -29.32
CA GLY A 257 9.82 -2.07 -29.30
C GLY A 257 10.48 -1.91 -30.66
N PHE A 258 10.95 -0.69 -30.95
CA PHE A 258 11.59 -0.30 -32.20
C PHE A 258 12.97 0.27 -31.94
N ARG A 259 13.94 -0.09 -32.75
CA ARG A 259 15.18 0.69 -32.91
C ARG A 259 14.92 1.83 -33.89
N LEU A 260 15.31 3.05 -33.49
CA LEU A 260 15.08 4.23 -34.34
C LEU A 260 16.18 4.49 -35.38
N GLY A 261 17.18 3.62 -35.41
CA GLY A 261 18.30 3.68 -36.33
C GLY A 261 19.38 4.70 -35.92
N GLY A 262 20.62 4.48 -36.34
CA GLY A 262 21.75 5.32 -36.01
C GLY A 262 21.94 5.47 -34.50
N ARG A 263 22.05 6.73 -34.03
CA ARG A 263 22.20 7.09 -32.61
C ARG A 263 20.87 7.55 -31.93
N ALA A 264 19.73 7.27 -32.56
CA ALA A 264 18.44 7.77 -32.08
C ALA A 264 17.83 6.92 -30.96
N GLY A 265 18.47 5.80 -30.56
CA GLY A 265 18.03 4.95 -29.43
C GLY A 265 16.87 4.02 -29.80
N SER A 266 16.04 3.74 -28.83
CA SER A 266 14.91 2.81 -28.94
C SER A 266 13.63 3.36 -28.35
N LEU A 267 12.50 2.92 -28.87
CA LEU A 267 11.17 3.32 -28.45
C LEU A 267 10.31 2.06 -28.25
N ASN A 268 9.72 1.90 -27.07
CA ASN A 268 8.84 0.79 -26.74
C ASN A 268 7.43 1.32 -26.47
N PHE A 269 6.43 0.64 -27.00
CA PHE A 269 5.02 0.89 -26.76
C PHE A 269 4.38 -0.35 -26.15
N SER A 270 3.58 -0.18 -25.12
CA SER A 270 2.77 -1.24 -24.55
C SER A 270 1.39 -0.72 -24.15
N GLY A 271 0.39 -1.58 -24.28
CA GLY A 271 -0.97 -1.29 -23.85
C GLY A 271 -1.66 -2.53 -23.33
N ASP A 272 -2.51 -2.38 -22.33
CA ASP A 272 -3.35 -3.45 -21.81
C ASP A 272 -4.77 -2.96 -21.52
N TYR A 273 -5.71 -3.87 -21.66
CA TYR A 273 -7.08 -3.73 -21.19
C TYR A 273 -7.44 -4.95 -20.36
N ALA A 274 -8.06 -4.71 -19.21
CA ALA A 274 -8.60 -5.77 -18.34
C ALA A 274 -10.02 -5.41 -17.90
N TYR A 275 -10.88 -6.43 -17.90
CA TYR A 275 -12.23 -6.39 -17.37
C TYR A 275 -12.38 -7.48 -16.31
N SER A 276 -12.97 -7.17 -15.16
CA SER A 276 -13.17 -8.13 -14.06
C SER A 276 -14.54 -7.96 -13.43
N ASN A 277 -15.20 -9.07 -13.15
CA ASN A 277 -16.39 -9.13 -12.32
C ASN A 277 -16.05 -9.51 -10.88
N ALA A 278 -16.78 -9.01 -9.91
CA ALA A 278 -16.63 -9.41 -8.50
C ALA A 278 -16.96 -10.91 -8.32
N LYS A 279 -18.06 -11.35 -8.93
CA LYS A 279 -18.47 -12.75 -9.06
C LYS A 279 -19.03 -12.99 -10.46
N THR A 280 -18.98 -14.21 -10.93
CA THR A 280 -19.52 -14.60 -12.25
C THR A 280 -21.01 -14.32 -12.39
N THR A 281 -21.76 -14.36 -11.29
CA THR A 281 -23.20 -14.06 -11.22
C THR A 281 -23.52 -12.59 -10.93
N GLU A 282 -22.52 -11.76 -10.62
CA GLU A 282 -22.70 -10.35 -10.23
C GLU A 282 -22.10 -9.42 -11.29
N ALA A 283 -22.63 -9.46 -12.53
CA ALA A 283 -22.17 -8.58 -13.61
C ALA A 283 -22.42 -7.08 -13.33
N TYR A 284 -23.29 -6.76 -12.38
CA TYR A 284 -23.56 -5.39 -11.93
C TYR A 284 -22.41 -4.80 -11.10
N ALA A 285 -21.45 -5.63 -10.64
CA ALA A 285 -20.24 -5.18 -9.97
C ALA A 285 -19.00 -5.56 -10.80
N ASN A 286 -18.36 -4.57 -11.43
CA ASN A 286 -17.22 -4.81 -12.32
C ASN A 286 -16.14 -3.73 -12.22
N TYR A 287 -14.94 -4.12 -12.58
CA TYR A 287 -13.77 -3.26 -12.71
C TYR A 287 -13.21 -3.31 -14.13
N ARG A 288 -12.77 -2.17 -14.64
CA ARG A 288 -12.10 -2.03 -15.94
C ARG A 288 -10.81 -1.26 -15.78
N ARG A 289 -9.78 -1.75 -16.43
CA ARG A 289 -8.47 -1.08 -16.48
C ARG A 289 -8.00 -0.97 -17.92
N MET A 290 -7.45 0.19 -18.27
CA MET A 290 -6.74 0.41 -19.51
C MET A 290 -5.45 1.19 -19.22
N ASN A 291 -4.32 0.67 -19.65
CA ASN A 291 -3.03 1.33 -19.51
C ASN A 291 -2.37 1.43 -20.89
N PHE A 292 -1.69 2.52 -21.10
CA PHE A 292 -0.82 2.73 -22.23
C PHE A 292 0.51 3.29 -21.75
N LYS A 293 1.61 2.68 -22.15
CA LYS A 293 2.95 3.11 -21.77
C LYS A 293 3.86 3.23 -22.97
N THR A 294 4.62 4.32 -23.00
CA THR A 294 5.70 4.57 -23.96
C THR A 294 7.00 4.73 -23.20
N VAL A 295 8.06 4.05 -23.65
CA VAL A 295 9.41 4.14 -23.07
C VAL A 295 10.40 4.45 -24.15
N TYR A 296 11.08 5.58 -24.04
CA TYR A 296 12.20 5.97 -24.89
C TYR A 296 13.51 5.81 -24.13
N SER A 297 14.48 5.11 -24.69
CA SER A 297 15.81 4.91 -24.12
C SER A 297 16.89 5.25 -25.12
N ASN A 298 17.87 6.05 -24.69
CA ASN A 298 19.01 6.43 -25.54
C ASN A 298 20.25 6.72 -24.70
N THR A 299 21.41 6.68 -25.36
CA THR A 299 22.70 7.09 -24.79
C THR A 299 23.28 8.25 -25.61
N PHE A 300 23.39 9.40 -24.95
CA PHE A 300 23.92 10.65 -25.52
C PHE A 300 25.36 10.85 -25.06
N GLY A 301 26.32 10.27 -25.72
CA GLY A 301 27.70 10.27 -25.30
C GLY A 301 27.91 9.54 -23.96
N GLN A 302 28.18 10.29 -22.89
CA GLN A 302 28.36 9.73 -21.54
C GLN A 302 27.05 9.65 -20.71
N LEU A 303 25.95 10.17 -21.23
CA LEU A 303 24.65 10.19 -20.57
C LEU A 303 23.74 9.10 -21.15
N SER A 304 23.39 8.10 -20.37
CA SER A 304 22.29 7.19 -20.70
C SER A 304 21.02 7.65 -20.01
N SER A 305 19.93 7.72 -20.74
CA SER A 305 18.65 8.20 -20.23
C SER A 305 17.50 7.32 -20.71
N THR A 306 16.53 7.11 -19.81
CA THR A 306 15.26 6.46 -20.10
C THR A 306 14.14 7.41 -19.68
N THR A 307 13.21 7.65 -20.59
CA THR A 307 12.04 8.50 -20.36
C THR A 307 10.79 7.70 -20.64
N SER A 308 9.83 7.74 -19.75
CA SER A 308 8.56 7.03 -19.91
C SER A 308 7.36 7.96 -19.70
N LEU A 309 6.29 7.63 -20.43
CA LEU A 309 4.95 8.21 -20.24
C LEU A 309 3.96 7.07 -20.05
N ASP A 310 3.33 7.05 -18.89
CA ASP A 310 2.24 6.13 -18.54
C ASP A 310 0.92 6.89 -18.60
N LEU A 311 -0.04 6.38 -19.34
CA LEU A 311 -1.43 6.83 -19.34
C LEU A 311 -2.28 5.72 -18.71
N ARG A 312 -3.10 6.07 -17.73
CA ARG A 312 -3.90 5.12 -16.97
C ARG A 312 -5.35 5.51 -16.94
N PHE A 313 -6.20 4.50 -17.02
CA PHE A 313 -7.63 4.61 -16.82
C PHE A 313 -8.11 3.39 -16.05
N GLY A 314 -8.86 3.64 -14.98
CA GLY A 314 -9.53 2.62 -14.18
C GLY A 314 -10.97 3.03 -13.91
N ARG A 315 -11.89 2.07 -13.86
CA ARG A 315 -13.27 2.32 -13.52
C ARG A 315 -13.85 1.16 -12.73
N ASP A 316 -14.26 1.43 -11.51
CA ASP A 316 -15.10 0.55 -10.69
C ASP A 316 -16.56 0.94 -10.83
N VAL A 317 -17.44 -0.02 -10.95
CA VAL A 317 -18.87 0.19 -10.97
C VAL A 317 -19.57 -0.89 -10.15
N ARG A 318 -20.41 -0.48 -9.23
CA ARG A 318 -21.37 -1.34 -8.54
C ARG A 318 -22.75 -0.71 -8.69
N ASN A 319 -23.52 -1.26 -9.60
CA ASN A 319 -24.93 -0.89 -9.76
C ASN A 319 -25.78 -1.54 -8.67
N PRO A 320 -27.00 -1.07 -8.42
CA PRO A 320 -27.93 -1.75 -7.53
C PRO A 320 -28.11 -3.20 -7.91
N ASN A 321 -28.19 -4.08 -6.91
CA ASN A 321 -28.49 -5.49 -7.16
C ASN A 321 -29.89 -5.63 -7.78
N PRO A 322 -30.04 -6.19 -9.00
CA PRO A 322 -31.34 -6.30 -9.67
C PRO A 322 -32.33 -7.24 -8.94
N ASP A 323 -31.81 -8.15 -8.10
CA ASP A 323 -32.62 -9.09 -7.32
C ASP A 323 -33.06 -8.53 -5.96
N ASP A 324 -32.56 -7.32 -5.59
CA ASP A 324 -32.89 -6.63 -4.35
C ASP A 324 -33.31 -5.18 -4.64
N TYR A 325 -34.58 -4.99 -4.98
CA TYR A 325 -35.10 -3.68 -5.34
C TYR A 325 -35.23 -2.70 -4.16
N LEU A 326 -35.09 -3.19 -2.91
CA LEU A 326 -35.09 -2.37 -1.70
C LEU A 326 -33.69 -1.80 -1.42
N SER A 327 -32.67 -2.51 -1.78
CA SER A 327 -31.26 -2.04 -1.63
C SER A 327 -30.87 -1.23 -2.87
N LYS A 328 -31.25 0.03 -2.94
CA LYS A 328 -30.84 0.94 -4.01
C LYS A 328 -29.41 1.46 -3.84
N THR A 329 -28.49 0.57 -3.39
CA THR A 329 -27.09 0.96 -3.19
C THR A 329 -26.33 0.87 -4.51
N ALA A 330 -25.74 1.99 -4.91
CA ALA A 330 -24.81 2.06 -6.02
C ALA A 330 -23.53 2.76 -5.55
N SER A 331 -22.41 2.36 -6.11
CA SER A 331 -21.15 3.05 -5.89
C SER A 331 -20.25 2.87 -7.10
N GLY A 332 -19.24 3.69 -7.21
CA GLY A 332 -18.27 3.54 -8.26
C GLY A 332 -17.28 4.68 -8.29
N GLY A 333 -16.33 4.54 -9.17
CA GLY A 333 -15.37 5.59 -9.40
C GLY A 333 -14.58 5.37 -10.65
N THR A 334 -14.07 6.48 -11.16
CA THR A 334 -13.20 6.52 -12.33
C THR A 334 -11.90 7.16 -11.90
N ASN A 335 -10.78 6.49 -12.16
CA ASN A 335 -9.47 7.09 -12.02
C ASN A 335 -8.78 7.15 -13.39
N TYR A 336 -8.22 8.30 -13.72
CA TYR A 336 -7.47 8.47 -14.96
C TYR A 336 -6.36 9.49 -14.76
N GLY A 337 -5.31 9.36 -15.52
CA GLY A 337 -4.19 10.27 -15.37
C GLY A 337 -2.96 9.85 -16.15
N TYR A 338 -1.92 10.63 -15.96
CA TYR A 338 -0.62 10.35 -16.53
C TYR A 338 0.46 10.30 -15.46
N ARG A 339 1.53 9.59 -15.76
CA ARG A 339 2.81 9.67 -15.08
C ARG A 339 3.91 9.81 -16.11
N PHE A 340 4.60 10.92 -16.06
CA PHE A 340 5.83 11.14 -16.78
C PHE A 340 7.01 10.85 -15.88
N SER A 341 7.99 10.08 -16.32
CA SER A 341 9.23 9.87 -15.58
C SER A 341 10.44 9.86 -16.50
N THR A 342 11.54 10.39 -16.01
CA THR A 342 12.82 10.32 -16.71
C THR A 342 13.92 10.04 -15.68
N ASN A 343 14.77 9.11 -16.02
CA ASN A 343 15.95 8.79 -15.24
C ASN A 343 17.16 8.67 -16.16
N GLY A 344 18.32 8.92 -15.62
CA GLY A 344 19.53 8.77 -16.40
C GLY A 344 20.77 8.79 -15.53
N THR A 345 21.83 8.30 -16.09
CA THR A 345 23.14 8.26 -15.44
C THR A 345 24.19 8.87 -16.36
N TRP A 346 24.88 9.84 -15.85
CA TRP A 346 26.01 10.47 -16.52
C TRP A 346 27.32 9.85 -16.03
N ASN A 347 28.02 9.14 -16.92
CA ASN A 347 29.31 8.51 -16.66
C ASN A 347 30.42 9.56 -16.74
N ILE A 348 30.93 9.97 -15.59
CA ILE A 348 32.01 10.97 -15.48
C ILE A 348 33.38 10.27 -15.49
N ASN A 349 33.51 9.21 -14.71
CA ASN A 349 34.71 8.39 -14.53
C ASN A 349 35.99 9.21 -14.32
N SER A 350 35.97 10.15 -13.37
CA SER A 350 37.11 11.00 -13.02
C SER A 350 37.46 10.81 -11.55
N GLY A 351 38.61 10.24 -11.27
CA GLY A 351 39.04 9.92 -9.91
C GLY A 351 38.05 9.02 -9.18
N TRP A 352 37.60 9.43 -8.01
CA TRP A 352 36.58 8.72 -7.26
C TRP A 352 35.18 8.85 -7.88
N MET A 353 34.87 9.97 -8.48
CA MET A 353 33.57 10.22 -9.11
C MET A 353 33.41 9.34 -10.37
N LYS A 354 32.52 8.36 -10.30
CA LYS A 354 32.22 7.47 -11.44
C LYS A 354 31.02 7.93 -12.21
N SER A 355 29.93 8.26 -11.54
CA SER A 355 28.71 8.71 -12.22
C SER A 355 27.84 9.58 -11.33
N VAL A 356 26.96 10.34 -11.97
CA VAL A 356 25.84 11.06 -11.35
C VAL A 356 24.56 10.53 -11.99
N ARG A 357 23.63 10.08 -11.15
CA ARG A 357 22.30 9.63 -11.56
C ARG A 357 21.27 10.67 -11.18
N TYR A 358 20.30 10.89 -12.06
CA TYR A 358 19.08 11.61 -11.76
C TYR A 358 17.85 10.74 -11.95
N ASP A 359 16.81 10.96 -11.14
CA ASP A 359 15.49 10.38 -11.26
C ASP A 359 14.47 11.49 -11.06
N LEU A 360 13.61 11.73 -12.06
CA LEU A 360 12.58 12.76 -12.04
C LEU A 360 11.24 12.15 -12.40
N SER A 361 10.17 12.55 -11.73
CA SER A 361 8.82 12.19 -12.16
C SER A 361 7.78 13.24 -11.78
N ASN A 362 6.73 13.30 -12.60
CA ASN A 362 5.53 14.07 -12.31
C ASN A 362 4.32 13.22 -12.70
N SER A 363 3.32 13.19 -11.84
CA SER A 363 2.05 12.54 -12.12
C SER A 363 0.87 13.42 -11.75
N LEU A 364 -0.18 13.29 -12.53
CA LEU A 364 -1.46 13.91 -12.29
C LEU A 364 -2.53 12.84 -12.45
N THR A 365 -3.33 12.63 -11.40
CA THR A 365 -4.39 11.62 -11.36
C THR A 365 -5.69 12.25 -10.92
N TRP A 366 -6.72 12.14 -11.74
CA TRP A 366 -8.10 12.45 -11.38
C TRP A 366 -8.76 11.20 -10.84
N LYS A 367 -9.49 11.35 -9.75
CA LYS A 367 -10.31 10.29 -9.17
C LYS A 367 -11.69 10.89 -8.87
N ASP A 368 -12.67 10.44 -9.60
CA ASP A 368 -14.05 10.88 -9.46
C ASP A 368 -14.85 9.66 -8.98
N SER A 369 -15.34 9.70 -7.76
CA SER A 369 -16.09 8.60 -7.16
C SER A 369 -17.45 9.08 -6.64
N PHE A 370 -18.40 8.17 -6.56
CA PHE A 370 -19.74 8.44 -6.05
C PHE A 370 -20.27 7.28 -5.20
N LYS A 371 -21.21 7.60 -4.33
CA LYS A 371 -22.00 6.61 -3.62
C LYS A 371 -23.46 7.05 -3.53
N GLU A 372 -24.33 6.09 -3.77
CA GLU A 372 -25.77 6.19 -3.55
C GLU A 372 -26.22 5.12 -2.57
N GLN A 373 -27.09 5.47 -1.66
CA GLN A 373 -27.75 4.50 -0.79
C GLN A 373 -29.12 4.99 -0.35
N LEU A 374 -30.06 4.07 -0.25
CA LEU A 374 -31.37 4.37 0.33
C LEU A 374 -31.23 4.56 1.84
N CYS A 375 -31.61 5.74 2.31
CA CYS A 375 -31.69 6.07 3.72
C CYS A 375 -33.13 6.04 4.15
N SER A 376 -33.46 5.23 5.16
CA SER A 376 -34.81 5.11 5.73
C SER A 376 -34.68 5.42 7.22
N ASN A 377 -34.88 6.67 7.58
CA ASN A 377 -34.86 7.11 8.98
C ASN A 377 -35.77 8.33 9.13
N ALA A 378 -36.93 8.10 9.72
CA ALA A 378 -37.99 9.09 9.88
C ALA A 378 -37.60 10.34 10.69
N THR A 379 -36.41 10.38 11.29
CA THR A 379 -35.99 11.48 12.18
C THR A 379 -34.64 12.07 11.79
N ALA A 380 -34.13 11.74 10.60
CA ALA A 380 -32.84 12.27 10.17
C ALA A 380 -32.92 13.78 9.93
N LEU A 381 -31.99 14.49 10.53
CA LEU A 381 -31.79 15.91 10.32
C LEU A 381 -30.44 16.15 9.68
N TYR A 382 -30.34 17.23 8.92
CA TYR A 382 -29.09 17.73 8.38
C TYR A 382 -28.98 19.23 8.67
N THR A 383 -27.79 19.70 8.94
CA THR A 383 -27.49 21.13 8.95
C THR A 383 -26.23 21.44 8.15
N ASN A 384 -26.27 22.51 7.38
CA ASN A 384 -25.12 23.02 6.62
C ASN A 384 -24.34 24.09 7.39
N ASN A 385 -24.65 24.30 8.66
CA ASN A 385 -24.06 25.34 9.46
C ASN A 385 -22.55 25.14 9.65
N MET A 386 -21.76 26.20 9.37
CA MET A 386 -20.29 26.23 9.41
C MET A 386 -19.72 27.14 10.51
N VAL A 387 -20.55 27.65 11.44
CA VAL A 387 -20.13 28.58 12.49
C VAL A 387 -20.24 27.92 13.86
N ASP A 388 -19.11 27.87 14.58
CA ASP A 388 -19.05 27.29 15.93
C ASP A 388 -19.96 28.02 16.91
N GLY A 389 -20.71 27.26 17.72
CA GLY A 389 -21.58 27.78 18.78
C GLY A 389 -22.90 28.37 18.31
N SER A 390 -23.15 28.45 17.00
CA SER A 390 -24.42 29.02 16.50
C SER A 390 -25.56 28.02 16.58
N VAL A 391 -26.76 28.56 16.71
CA VAL A 391 -28.02 27.83 16.80
C VAL A 391 -28.95 28.32 15.68
N VAL A 392 -29.36 27.39 14.81
CA VAL A 392 -30.17 27.68 13.62
C VAL A 392 -31.48 26.92 13.66
N SER A 393 -32.49 27.42 12.93
CA SER A 393 -33.76 26.73 12.72
C SER A 393 -33.86 26.16 11.30
N ASN A 394 -35.00 25.54 10.97
CA ASN A 394 -35.29 25.07 9.60
C ASN A 394 -35.63 26.20 8.61
N ILE A 395 -35.67 27.43 9.07
CA ILE A 395 -35.87 28.62 8.25
C ILE A 395 -34.70 29.57 8.52
N PRO A 396 -33.89 29.92 7.54
CA PRO A 396 -32.76 30.85 7.71
C PRO A 396 -33.26 32.19 8.28
N GLY A 397 -32.56 32.68 9.33
CA GLY A 397 -32.86 33.94 9.97
C GLY A 397 -34.14 33.95 10.85
N ARG A 398 -34.72 32.78 11.14
CA ARG A 398 -35.89 32.70 12.04
C ARG A 398 -35.46 32.80 13.50
N HIS A 399 -35.93 33.84 14.17
CA HIS A 399 -35.75 34.02 15.63
C HIS A 399 -36.77 33.19 16.40
N LEU A 400 -36.32 32.37 17.33
CA LEU A 400 -37.14 31.53 18.21
C LEU A 400 -36.81 31.83 19.68
N TYR A 401 -37.82 31.87 20.54
CA TYR A 401 -37.69 32.31 21.92
C TYR A 401 -38.25 31.26 22.86
N ASP A 402 -37.69 31.26 24.09
CA ASP A 402 -38.27 30.50 25.18
C ASP A 402 -39.43 31.25 25.85
N THR A 403 -40.07 30.63 26.85
CA THR A 403 -41.19 31.22 27.61
C THR A 403 -40.81 32.47 28.39
N ASP A 404 -39.54 32.67 28.69
CA ASP A 404 -38.99 33.80 29.41
C ASP A 404 -38.58 34.94 28.45
N GLY A 405 -38.75 34.74 27.14
CA GLY A 405 -38.42 35.72 26.11
C GLY A 405 -36.93 35.71 25.75
N THR A 406 -36.16 34.75 26.21
CA THR A 406 -34.78 34.58 25.83
C THR A 406 -34.68 33.94 24.46
N GLU A 407 -33.88 34.50 23.54
CA GLU A 407 -33.67 33.94 22.24
C GLU A 407 -32.86 32.64 22.31
N ILE A 408 -33.38 31.58 21.71
CA ILE A 408 -32.76 30.28 21.58
C ILE A 408 -31.83 30.22 20.37
N THR A 409 -32.29 30.78 19.23
CA THR A 409 -31.54 30.86 17.99
C THR A 409 -30.40 31.88 18.11
N SER A 410 -29.26 31.56 17.49
CA SER A 410 -28.08 32.41 17.53
C SER A 410 -27.31 32.29 16.23
N PHE A 411 -27.41 33.31 15.37
CA PHE A 411 -26.78 33.38 14.06
C PHE A 411 -26.44 34.81 13.67
N SER A 412 -25.47 35.03 12.80
CA SER A 412 -25.13 36.30 12.20
C SER A 412 -25.93 36.57 10.92
N GLN A 413 -25.98 37.84 10.49
CA GLN A 413 -26.56 38.20 9.18
C GLN A 413 -25.84 37.54 8.03
N GLU A 414 -24.54 37.32 8.15
CA GLU A 414 -23.72 36.57 7.15
C GLU A 414 -24.19 35.13 7.03
N GLN A 415 -24.40 34.42 8.14
CA GLN A 415 -24.98 33.08 8.12
C GLN A 415 -26.35 33.02 7.45
N VAL A 416 -27.18 34.02 7.67
CA VAL A 416 -28.48 34.11 6.99
C VAL A 416 -28.30 34.31 5.49
N ALA A 417 -27.37 35.18 5.08
CA ALA A 417 -27.06 35.42 3.68
C ALA A 417 -26.46 34.17 3.00
N ASP A 418 -25.66 33.38 3.74
CA ASP A 418 -25.09 32.12 3.28
C ASP A 418 -26.11 30.95 3.36
N GLY A 419 -27.31 31.19 3.85
CA GLY A 419 -28.37 30.18 3.92
C GLY A 419 -28.12 29.10 4.97
N ALA A 420 -27.51 29.42 6.12
CA ALA A 420 -27.33 28.46 7.20
C ALA A 420 -28.66 28.05 7.86
N TYR A 421 -28.99 26.78 7.85
CA TYR A 421 -30.22 26.21 8.37
C TYR A 421 -30.09 24.74 8.75
N ALA A 422 -31.15 24.24 9.43
CA ALA A 422 -31.33 22.81 9.67
C ALA A 422 -32.58 22.32 8.91
N ILE A 423 -32.49 21.19 8.24
CA ILE A 423 -33.58 20.61 7.46
C ILE A 423 -34.03 19.25 7.96
N TYR A 424 -35.29 18.95 7.76
CA TYR A 424 -35.82 17.62 7.87
C TYR A 424 -35.47 16.81 6.63
N MET A 425 -34.88 15.69 6.82
CA MET A 425 -34.76 14.69 5.75
C MET A 425 -36.15 14.00 5.58
N PRO A 426 -36.51 13.62 4.35
CA PRO A 426 -37.66 12.76 4.12
C PRO A 426 -37.52 11.44 4.88
N ASP A 427 -38.64 10.79 5.24
CA ASP A 427 -38.67 9.47 5.89
C ASP A 427 -37.86 8.42 5.13
N SER A 428 -37.75 8.58 3.82
CA SER A 428 -36.92 7.78 2.94
C SER A 428 -36.42 8.68 1.80
N TYR A 429 -35.11 8.69 1.61
CA TYR A 429 -34.45 9.39 0.51
C TYR A 429 -33.26 8.62 -0.02
N LEU A 430 -32.95 8.81 -1.30
CA LEU A 430 -31.74 8.28 -1.91
C LEU A 430 -30.63 9.29 -1.67
N SER A 431 -29.73 8.98 -0.73
CA SER A 431 -28.51 9.74 -0.53
C SER A 431 -27.62 9.60 -1.76
N HIS A 432 -27.11 10.72 -2.25
CA HIS A 432 -26.13 10.75 -3.33
C HIS A 432 -25.02 11.74 -2.98
N TYR A 433 -23.77 11.29 -3.08
CA TYR A 433 -22.63 12.16 -2.88
C TYR A 433 -21.45 11.73 -3.74
N ASP A 434 -20.72 12.74 -4.19
CA ASP A 434 -19.53 12.61 -5.02
C ASP A 434 -18.27 13.01 -4.25
N PHE A 435 -17.14 12.42 -4.63
CA PHE A 435 -15.83 12.82 -4.16
C PHE A 435 -14.92 13.07 -5.36
N TYR A 436 -14.49 14.31 -5.52
CA TYR A 436 -13.62 14.73 -6.61
C TYR A 436 -12.21 14.99 -6.11
N SER A 437 -11.26 14.18 -6.59
CA SER A 437 -9.85 14.27 -6.25
C SER A 437 -9.01 14.53 -7.49
N LYS A 438 -7.98 15.39 -7.36
CA LYS A 438 -7.02 15.67 -8.42
C LYS A 438 -5.62 15.69 -7.81
N GLU A 439 -4.99 14.53 -7.78
CA GLU A 439 -3.71 14.32 -7.10
C GLU A 439 -2.55 14.71 -8.02
N VAL A 440 -1.65 15.53 -7.50
CA VAL A 440 -0.39 15.95 -8.14
C VAL A 440 0.75 15.42 -7.32
N ASN A 441 1.66 14.65 -7.94
CA ASN A 441 2.86 14.15 -7.28
C ASN A 441 4.07 14.49 -8.13
N THR A 442 5.06 15.13 -7.53
CA THR A 442 6.33 15.50 -8.19
C THR A 442 7.49 14.95 -7.38
N TYR A 443 8.45 14.36 -8.05
CA TYR A 443 9.65 13.81 -7.44
C TYR A 443 10.89 14.15 -8.22
N ALA A 444 11.97 14.48 -7.51
CA ALA A 444 13.29 14.71 -8.07
C ALA A 444 14.36 14.11 -7.14
N LYS A 445 15.31 13.37 -7.69
CA LYS A 445 16.45 12.82 -6.94
C LYS A 445 17.73 12.96 -7.77
N VAL A 446 18.83 13.28 -7.10
CA VAL A 446 20.18 13.24 -7.65
C VAL A 446 21.06 12.39 -6.74
N THR A 447 21.82 11.48 -7.32
CA THR A 447 22.74 10.58 -6.60
C THR A 447 24.10 10.60 -7.26
N ALA A 448 25.15 10.95 -6.52
CA ALA A 448 26.54 10.80 -6.91
C ALA A 448 27.04 9.41 -6.50
N ASN A 449 27.72 8.75 -7.42
CA ASN A 449 28.36 7.45 -7.21
C ASN A 449 29.87 7.62 -7.29
N LEU A 450 30.53 7.45 -6.13
CA LEU A 450 31.95 7.44 -6.02
C LEU A 450 32.42 6.00 -5.82
N PHE A 451 33.49 5.61 -6.47
CA PHE A 451 34.04 4.27 -6.35
C PHE A 451 35.57 4.31 -6.47
N LYS A 452 36.20 3.53 -5.64
CA LYS A 452 37.64 3.27 -5.67
C LYS A 452 37.92 1.81 -5.34
N ALA A 453 38.78 1.20 -6.11
CA ALA A 453 39.30 -0.14 -5.82
C ALA A 453 40.82 -0.07 -5.61
N TRP A 454 41.34 -0.92 -4.71
CA TRP A 454 42.76 -1.09 -4.44
C TRP A 454 43.06 -2.55 -4.01
N GLY A 455 43.50 -3.33 -4.97
CA GLY A 455 43.70 -4.77 -4.78
C GLY A 455 42.38 -5.51 -4.52
N ALA A 456 42.36 -6.25 -3.43
CA ALA A 456 41.18 -7.04 -3.01
C ALA A 456 40.12 -6.22 -2.28
N THR A 457 40.33 -4.91 -2.14
CA THR A 457 39.43 -4.03 -1.41
C THR A 457 38.82 -3.03 -2.37
N SER A 458 37.53 -2.71 -2.18
CA SER A 458 36.86 -1.63 -2.89
C SER A 458 35.89 -0.90 -1.97
N GLU A 459 35.69 0.38 -2.25
CA GLU A 459 34.71 1.22 -1.58
C GLU A 459 33.87 1.95 -2.60
N LYS A 460 32.57 1.91 -2.39
CA LYS A 460 31.57 2.66 -3.13
C LYS A 460 30.85 3.57 -2.16
N ILE A 461 30.81 4.86 -2.48
CA ILE A 461 30.03 5.84 -1.71
C ILE A 461 28.90 6.35 -2.59
N LEU A 462 27.68 6.24 -2.08
CA LEU A 462 26.48 6.86 -2.63
C LEU A 462 26.17 8.09 -1.78
N ALA A 463 26.03 9.26 -2.40
CA ALA A 463 25.60 10.48 -1.71
C ALA A 463 24.60 11.21 -2.59
N GLY A 464 23.54 11.74 -2.00
CA GLY A 464 22.49 12.36 -2.79
C GLY A 464 21.46 13.09 -1.97
N ALA A 465 20.52 13.67 -2.72
CA ALA A 465 19.36 14.35 -2.17
C ALA A 465 18.13 14.05 -3.05
N ASP A 466 16.98 14.08 -2.43
CA ASP A 466 15.69 14.02 -3.11
C ASP A 466 14.71 15.05 -2.57
N PHE A 467 13.73 15.36 -3.41
CA PHE A 467 12.61 16.22 -3.11
C PHE A 467 11.34 15.58 -3.65
N LYS A 468 10.28 15.66 -2.85
CA LYS A 468 8.96 15.15 -3.17
C LYS A 468 7.91 16.19 -2.79
N SER A 469 6.93 16.40 -3.64
CA SER A 469 5.79 17.28 -3.42
C SER A 469 4.50 16.57 -3.79
N ASP A 470 3.61 16.39 -2.83
CA ASP A 470 2.31 15.73 -2.97
C ASP A 470 1.19 16.71 -2.62
N GLY A 471 0.19 16.85 -3.47
CA GLY A 471 -0.96 17.72 -3.23
C GLY A 471 -2.21 17.27 -3.95
N ASN A 472 -3.34 17.84 -3.57
CA ASN A 472 -4.64 17.53 -4.14
C ASN A 472 -5.39 18.80 -4.53
N LEU A 473 -5.73 18.92 -5.81
CA LEU A 473 -6.43 20.06 -6.39
C LEU A 473 -7.92 19.77 -6.67
N GLY A 474 -8.46 18.74 -6.04
CA GLY A 474 -9.85 18.33 -6.20
C GLY A 474 -10.84 19.19 -5.42
N ARG A 475 -12.11 19.04 -5.72
CA ARG A 475 -13.21 19.72 -5.00
C ARG A 475 -13.57 19.01 -3.69
N GLY A 476 -13.10 17.77 -3.49
CA GLY A 476 -13.42 16.96 -2.32
C GLY A 476 -14.84 16.41 -2.35
N LEU A 477 -15.42 16.25 -1.15
CA LEU A 477 -16.79 15.77 -0.98
C LEU A 477 -17.78 16.86 -1.43
N VAL A 478 -18.75 16.47 -2.27
CA VAL A 478 -19.82 17.32 -2.78
C VAL A 478 -21.11 16.52 -2.79
N PHE A 479 -22.20 17.12 -2.35
CA PHE A 479 -23.52 16.51 -2.40
C PHE A 479 -24.64 17.57 -2.50
N PRO A 480 -25.79 17.24 -3.14
CA PRO A 480 -26.95 18.11 -3.13
C PRO A 480 -27.56 18.22 -1.72
N GLU A 481 -28.00 19.39 -1.31
CA GLU A 481 -28.60 19.61 0.03
C GLU A 481 -29.73 18.65 0.38
N GLY A 482 -30.54 18.28 -0.58
CA GLY A 482 -31.68 17.36 -0.39
C GLY A 482 -31.30 15.89 -0.25
N THR A 483 -30.01 15.52 -0.48
CA THR A 483 -29.57 14.13 -0.48
C THR A 483 -28.20 13.95 0.20
N PRO A 484 -27.99 14.51 1.41
CA PRO A 484 -26.71 14.43 2.09
C PRO A 484 -26.34 12.97 2.42
N PRO A 485 -25.06 12.70 2.70
CA PRO A 485 -24.64 11.43 3.27
C PRO A 485 -25.42 11.09 4.54
N PRO A 486 -25.64 9.78 4.85
CA PRO A 486 -26.37 9.40 6.05
C PRO A 486 -25.66 9.89 7.30
N GLN A 487 -26.39 10.56 8.17
CA GLN A 487 -25.89 11.08 9.44
C GLN A 487 -26.66 10.47 10.62
N GLY A 488 -25.96 10.23 11.72
CA GLY A 488 -26.60 9.96 13.00
C GLY A 488 -26.98 11.27 13.69
N LEU A 489 -28.18 11.35 14.22
CA LEU A 489 -28.60 12.47 15.06
C LEU A 489 -27.80 12.52 16.36
N ASN A 490 -27.43 13.73 16.80
CA ASN A 490 -26.65 13.96 18.01
C ASN A 490 -25.30 13.19 18.01
N SER A 491 -24.73 12.96 16.86
CA SER A 491 -23.40 12.40 16.68
C SER A 491 -22.39 13.48 16.32
N GLU A 492 -21.14 13.17 16.53
CA GLU A 492 -20.01 14.03 16.20
C GLU A 492 -19.60 13.92 14.71
N SER A 493 -20.48 13.42 13.85
CA SER A 493 -20.18 13.09 12.45
C SER A 493 -20.99 13.91 11.45
N GLY A 494 -21.03 15.20 11.63
CA GLY A 494 -21.63 16.10 10.66
C GLY A 494 -20.83 16.19 9.36
N TYR A 495 -21.44 15.89 8.21
CA TYR A 495 -20.78 16.05 6.91
C TYR A 495 -20.80 17.51 6.48
N ARG A 496 -19.65 17.99 5.98
CA ARG A 496 -19.50 19.30 5.36
C ARG A 496 -18.66 19.16 4.10
N GLU A 497 -18.95 19.95 3.11
CA GLU A 497 -18.10 20.08 1.93
C GLU A 497 -16.75 20.70 2.31
N ARG A 498 -15.67 20.17 1.72
CA ARG A 498 -14.33 20.71 1.91
C ARG A 498 -13.54 20.62 0.61
N PRO A 499 -13.19 21.73 0.00
CA PRO A 499 -12.30 21.76 -1.15
C PRO A 499 -10.90 21.25 -0.79
N LEU A 500 -10.34 20.34 -1.58
CA LEU A 500 -9.00 19.79 -1.34
C LEU A 500 -7.90 20.73 -1.85
N TYR A 501 -8.23 21.61 -2.81
CA TYR A 501 -7.31 22.61 -3.34
C TYR A 501 -6.91 23.68 -2.32
N ASP A 502 -7.64 23.81 -1.22
CA ASP A 502 -7.30 24.70 -0.10
C ASP A 502 -6.25 24.08 0.85
N ILE A 503 -5.96 22.79 0.68
CA ILE A 503 -5.00 22.05 1.50
C ILE A 503 -3.59 22.28 0.95
N PRO A 504 -2.61 22.69 1.79
CA PRO A 504 -1.24 22.88 1.36
C PRO A 504 -0.61 21.58 0.82
N PHE A 505 0.26 21.71 -0.19
CA PHE A 505 1.06 20.58 -0.66
C PHE A 505 2.03 20.13 0.44
N VAL A 506 2.16 18.82 0.60
CA VAL A 506 3.13 18.20 1.49
C VAL A 506 4.47 18.10 0.76
N ASN A 507 5.42 18.94 1.19
CA ASN A 507 6.76 18.97 0.65
C ASN A 507 7.71 18.22 1.57
N GLN A 508 8.45 17.28 1.00
CA GLN A 508 9.46 16.47 1.69
C GLN A 508 10.81 16.62 1.00
N ALA A 509 11.85 16.82 1.77
CA ALA A 509 13.24 16.80 1.31
C ALA A 509 14.03 15.75 2.07
N GLY A 510 14.91 15.04 1.39
CA GLY A 510 15.79 14.04 1.99
C GLY A 510 17.23 14.22 1.52
N ILE A 511 18.18 14.05 2.43
CA ILE A 511 19.60 13.93 2.12
C ILE A 511 20.13 12.61 2.64
N PHE A 512 21.02 11.98 1.90
CA PHE A 512 21.55 10.67 2.27
C PHE A 512 23.01 10.46 1.85
N ALA A 513 23.70 9.62 2.62
CA ALA A 513 25.01 9.10 2.25
C ALA A 513 25.20 7.68 2.78
N GLU A 514 25.80 6.82 1.97
CA GLU A 514 26.05 5.40 2.26
C GLU A 514 27.42 5.00 1.74
N SER A 515 28.22 4.37 2.59
CA SER A 515 29.46 3.70 2.21
C SER A 515 29.21 2.20 2.10
N ILE A 516 29.63 1.61 0.99
CA ILE A 516 29.58 0.17 0.71
C ILE A 516 31.02 -0.28 0.54
N PHE A 517 31.54 -0.94 1.55
CA PHE A 517 32.90 -1.45 1.64
C PHE A 517 32.91 -2.94 1.34
N HIS A 518 33.82 -3.36 0.47
CA HIS A 518 34.05 -4.76 0.15
C HIS A 518 35.55 -5.08 0.29
N THR A 519 35.85 -6.22 0.87
CA THR A 519 37.22 -6.72 0.90
C THR A 519 37.26 -8.25 0.93
N GLN A 520 38.32 -8.82 0.38
CA GLN A 520 38.64 -10.22 0.55
C GLN A 520 39.76 -10.37 1.57
N PHE A 521 39.62 -11.34 2.47
CA PHE A 521 40.61 -11.66 3.50
C PHE A 521 40.86 -13.17 3.56
N ALA A 522 41.80 -13.62 4.35
CA ALA A 522 42.22 -15.01 4.61
C ALA A 522 41.44 -16.12 3.86
N GLY A 523 42.02 -16.63 2.75
CA GLY A 523 41.47 -17.78 2.02
C GLY A 523 40.28 -17.42 1.11
N ALA A 524 40.28 -16.23 0.50
CA ALA A 524 39.29 -15.75 -0.42
C ALA A 524 37.85 -15.56 0.19
N ARG A 525 37.79 -15.26 1.48
CA ARG A 525 36.53 -14.92 2.18
C ARG A 525 36.15 -13.48 1.89
N ASN A 526 34.93 -13.25 1.50
CA ASN A 526 34.40 -11.91 1.28
C ASN A 526 33.84 -11.32 2.57
N LEU A 527 34.12 -10.04 2.80
CA LEU A 527 33.45 -9.19 3.77
C LEU A 527 32.83 -8.02 3.04
N ASN A 528 31.53 -7.85 3.18
CA ASN A 528 30.79 -6.70 2.68
C ASN A 528 30.15 -5.97 3.86
N LEU A 529 30.32 -4.65 3.91
CA LEU A 529 29.75 -3.77 4.91
C LEU A 529 29.11 -2.58 4.20
N SER A 530 27.82 -2.39 4.39
CA SER A 530 27.12 -1.17 3.98
C SER A 530 26.69 -0.41 5.22
N ALA A 531 27.07 0.87 5.32
CA ALA A 531 26.69 1.74 6.42
C ALA A 531 26.34 3.13 5.89
N GLY A 532 25.18 3.65 6.30
CA GLY A 532 24.72 4.94 5.83
C GLY A 532 23.67 5.56 6.73
N ALA A 533 23.35 6.81 6.43
CA ALA A 533 22.28 7.55 7.10
C ALA A 533 21.52 8.41 6.11
N ARG A 534 20.24 8.59 6.40
CA ARG A 534 19.33 9.47 5.69
C ARG A 534 18.66 10.41 6.67
N TYR A 535 18.53 11.68 6.29
CA TYR A 535 17.81 12.70 7.03
C TYR A 535 16.68 13.25 6.18
N ASP A 536 15.45 13.10 6.65
CA ASP A 536 14.21 13.55 6.00
C ASP A 536 13.59 14.72 6.75
N ILE A 537 13.07 15.71 6.01
CA ILE A 537 12.34 16.85 6.52
C ILE A 537 11.00 16.93 5.79
N VAL A 538 9.90 17.08 6.52
CA VAL A 538 8.54 17.25 5.97
C VAL A 538 7.70 18.11 6.90
N GLY A 539 7.13 19.23 6.41
CA GLY A 539 6.19 20.06 7.17
C GLY A 539 6.70 20.52 8.56
N GLY A 540 8.01 20.76 8.71
CA GLY A 540 8.63 21.11 10.01
C GLY A 540 9.05 19.89 10.85
N LEU A 541 8.61 18.68 10.53
CA LEU A 541 9.02 17.44 11.16
C LEU A 541 10.33 16.93 10.55
N SER A 542 11.13 16.16 11.32
CA SER A 542 12.34 15.55 10.79
C SER A 542 12.63 14.18 11.37
N ALA A 543 13.35 13.36 10.60
CA ALA A 543 13.76 12.04 11.01
C ALA A 543 15.17 11.67 10.50
N LEU A 544 15.99 11.10 11.38
CA LEU A 544 17.26 10.48 11.04
C LEU A 544 17.09 8.97 10.97
N SER A 545 17.55 8.35 9.88
CA SER A 545 17.38 6.94 9.55
C SER A 545 18.74 6.28 9.27
N PRO A 546 19.52 5.88 10.29
CA PRO A 546 20.76 5.13 10.13
C PRO A 546 20.46 3.69 9.73
N ARG A 547 21.32 3.10 8.88
CA ARG A 547 21.21 1.72 8.40
C ARG A 547 22.61 1.10 8.25
N ILE A 548 22.73 -0.17 8.62
CA ILE A 548 23.95 -0.96 8.48
C ILE A 548 23.59 -2.38 8.06
N ASN A 549 24.27 -2.90 7.06
CA ASN A 549 24.21 -4.30 6.64
C ASN A 549 25.63 -4.85 6.56
N LEU A 550 25.81 -6.08 7.03
CA LEU A 550 27.07 -6.80 7.05
C LEU A 550 26.87 -8.19 6.46
N SER A 551 27.79 -8.65 5.63
CA SER A 551 27.90 -10.07 5.30
C SER A 551 29.35 -10.54 5.32
N VAL A 552 29.55 -11.77 5.74
CA VAL A 552 30.87 -12.40 5.82
C VAL A 552 30.80 -13.86 5.38
N ASP A 553 31.69 -14.25 4.49
CA ASP A 553 31.85 -15.66 4.14
C ASP A 553 32.59 -16.39 5.28
N LEU A 554 31.88 -17.28 5.96
CA LEU A 554 32.45 -18.18 6.94
C LEU A 554 33.22 -19.30 6.23
N ILE A 555 32.66 -19.81 5.14
CA ILE A 555 33.28 -20.75 4.21
C ILE A 555 33.12 -20.19 2.81
N PRO A 556 34.18 -19.90 2.06
CA PRO A 556 34.10 -19.34 0.72
C PRO A 556 33.16 -20.13 -0.16
N GLU A 557 32.29 -19.43 -0.88
CA GLU A 557 31.29 -19.98 -1.82
C GLU A 557 30.26 -20.96 -1.23
N ALA A 558 30.39 -21.35 0.07
CA ALA A 558 29.54 -22.36 0.70
C ALA A 558 28.69 -21.85 1.85
N LEU A 559 29.20 -20.95 2.68
CA LEU A 559 28.47 -20.48 3.87
C LEU A 559 28.74 -18.99 4.12
N THR A 560 27.68 -18.16 3.99
CA THR A 560 27.72 -16.73 4.27
C THR A 560 26.78 -16.41 5.43
N LEU A 561 27.29 -15.66 6.41
CA LEU A 561 26.51 -15.07 7.49
C LEU A 561 26.18 -13.62 7.13
N ARG A 562 24.90 -13.24 7.28
CA ARG A 562 24.40 -11.87 7.07
C ARG A 562 23.81 -11.32 8.36
N GLY A 563 23.93 -10.01 8.56
CA GLY A 563 23.25 -9.30 9.63
C GLY A 563 23.02 -7.85 9.27
N GLY A 564 21.99 -7.26 9.86
CA GLY A 564 21.66 -5.87 9.61
C GLY A 564 20.87 -5.25 10.76
N TYR A 565 21.04 -3.94 10.90
CA TYR A 565 20.27 -3.08 11.78
C TYR A 565 19.95 -1.78 11.05
N GLY A 566 18.71 -1.30 11.16
CA GLY A 566 18.33 -0.05 10.53
C GLY A 566 17.09 0.56 11.12
N ILE A 567 16.98 1.87 10.92
CA ILE A 567 15.77 2.64 11.15
C ILE A 567 15.27 3.11 9.79
N THR A 568 13.99 2.87 9.53
CA THR A 568 13.28 3.37 8.36
C THR A 568 12.17 4.31 8.82
N ALA A 569 11.82 5.30 8.00
CA ALA A 569 10.88 6.35 8.38
C ALA A 569 9.87 6.62 7.27
N LYS A 570 8.61 6.86 7.64
CA LYS A 570 7.50 7.22 6.76
C LYS A 570 6.91 8.56 7.20
N ALA A 571 6.91 9.52 6.29
CA ALA A 571 6.26 10.81 6.52
C ALA A 571 4.73 10.67 6.64
N PRO A 572 4.05 11.53 7.43
CA PRO A 572 2.61 11.55 7.47
C PRO A 572 2.03 12.00 6.12
N THR A 573 0.90 11.42 5.74
CA THR A 573 0.16 11.81 4.53
C THR A 573 -0.62 13.11 4.76
N SER A 574 -1.15 13.70 3.68
CA SER A 574 -2.01 14.89 3.76
C SER A 574 -3.18 14.71 4.74
N ALA A 575 -3.70 13.49 4.83
CA ALA A 575 -4.80 13.14 5.73
C ALA A 575 -4.48 13.28 7.21
N TYR A 576 -3.23 12.95 7.59
CA TYR A 576 -2.78 13.11 8.96
C TYR A 576 -2.33 14.54 9.28
N LEU A 577 -1.75 15.25 8.29
CA LEU A 577 -1.29 16.61 8.49
C LEU A 577 -2.42 17.64 8.48
N TYR A 578 -3.44 17.40 7.66
CA TYR A 578 -4.55 18.32 7.41
C TYR A 578 -5.91 17.61 7.54
N PRO A 579 -6.26 17.08 8.72
CA PRO A 579 -7.55 16.42 8.92
C PRO A 579 -8.72 17.39 8.77
N ASN A 580 -9.94 16.88 8.59
CA ASN A 580 -11.15 17.68 8.62
C ASN A 580 -11.49 18.07 10.05
N ASN A 581 -12.11 19.24 10.24
CA ASN A 581 -12.73 19.60 11.51
C ASN A 581 -13.83 18.60 11.88
N ALA A 582 -14.06 18.42 13.17
CA ALA A 582 -15.20 17.68 13.70
C ALA A 582 -16.39 18.60 13.88
N TYR A 583 -17.50 18.25 13.23
CA TYR A 583 -18.77 18.98 13.33
C TYR A 583 -19.73 18.19 14.20
N CYS A 584 -20.03 18.75 15.38
CA CYS A 584 -20.95 18.17 16.35
C CYS A 584 -22.29 18.88 16.27
N ASP A 585 -23.24 18.28 15.56
CA ASP A 585 -24.58 18.83 15.38
C ASP A 585 -25.52 18.26 16.45
N GLN A 586 -26.07 19.13 17.29
CA GLN A 586 -27.08 18.78 18.30
C GLN A 586 -28.44 19.22 17.86
N THR A 587 -29.42 18.31 17.90
CA THR A 587 -30.82 18.67 17.81
C THR A 587 -31.31 19.15 19.18
N LEU A 588 -31.67 20.40 19.29
CA LEU A 588 -32.23 20.99 20.51
C LEU A 588 -33.73 20.79 20.57
N PHE A 589 -34.42 20.91 19.45
CA PHE A 589 -35.86 20.64 19.29
C PHE A 589 -36.16 20.05 17.91
N ASN A 590 -37.14 19.15 17.87
CA ASN A 590 -37.63 18.55 16.66
C ASN A 590 -39.11 18.28 16.79
N ASN A 591 -39.90 18.93 15.95
CA ASN A 591 -41.33 18.72 15.83
C ASN A 591 -41.67 18.26 14.42
N ASP A 592 -41.72 16.96 14.20
CA ASP A 592 -42.04 16.35 12.91
C ASP A 592 -43.56 16.10 12.80
N VAL A 593 -44.28 17.15 12.49
CA VAL A 593 -45.74 17.10 12.29
C VAL A 593 -46.09 16.97 10.79
N LYS A 594 -47.28 16.50 10.48
CA LYS A 594 -47.75 16.30 9.10
C LYS A 594 -47.78 17.55 8.24
N ASN A 595 -48.12 18.71 8.86
CA ASN A 595 -48.16 19.97 8.13
C ASN A 595 -46.76 20.57 8.03
N PRO A 596 -46.16 20.75 6.84
CA PRO A 596 -44.81 21.28 6.69
C PRO A 596 -44.62 22.69 7.27
N GLU A 597 -45.69 23.52 7.33
CA GLU A 597 -45.62 24.88 7.88
C GLU A 597 -45.45 24.89 9.40
N ASP A 598 -45.91 23.84 10.07
CA ASP A 598 -45.84 23.69 11.51
C ASP A 598 -44.56 22.95 11.95
N LYS A 599 -43.76 22.44 11.01
CA LYS A 599 -42.47 21.79 11.33
C LYS A 599 -41.49 22.81 11.88
N VAL A 600 -40.92 22.50 13.02
CA VAL A 600 -39.85 23.31 13.62
C VAL A 600 -38.68 22.41 14.05
N VAL A 601 -37.51 22.78 13.60
CA VAL A 601 -36.23 22.21 14.06
C VAL A 601 -35.38 23.31 14.64
N ILE A 602 -34.71 23.01 15.76
CA ILE A 602 -33.64 23.83 16.32
C ILE A 602 -32.41 22.96 16.46
N ALA A 603 -31.31 23.36 15.84
CA ALA A 603 -30.04 22.65 15.87
C ALA A 603 -28.90 23.60 16.22
N SER A 604 -28.01 23.13 17.07
CA SER A 604 -26.74 23.82 17.33
C SER A 604 -25.58 23.06 16.74
N THR A 605 -24.55 23.78 16.30
CA THR A 605 -23.31 23.20 15.77
C THR A 605 -22.13 23.61 16.63
N ARG A 606 -21.30 22.67 17.01
CA ARG A 606 -19.98 22.91 17.58
C ARG A 606 -18.92 22.37 16.64
N ILE A 607 -17.82 23.10 16.47
CA ILE A 607 -16.74 22.78 15.53
C ILE A 607 -15.45 22.65 16.33
N PHE A 608 -14.78 21.51 16.17
CA PHE A 608 -13.50 21.25 16.83
C PHE A 608 -12.40 21.05 15.79
N ASP A 609 -11.27 21.72 16.01
CA ASP A 609 -10.04 21.45 15.28
C ASP A 609 -9.51 20.06 15.65
N THR A 610 -9.31 19.24 14.67
CA THR A 610 -8.80 17.86 14.84
C THR A 610 -7.31 17.76 14.53
N SER A 611 -6.63 18.85 14.21
CA SER A 611 -5.18 18.85 13.95
C SER A 611 -4.38 18.40 15.18
N ASN A 612 -3.24 17.76 14.95
CA ASN A 612 -2.31 17.38 16.01
C ASN A 612 -0.94 18.00 15.75
N PRO A 613 -0.57 19.05 16.51
CA PRO A 613 0.74 19.70 16.37
C PRO A 613 1.91 18.82 16.86
N ASP A 614 1.63 17.79 17.68
CA ASP A 614 2.63 16.89 18.25
C ASP A 614 2.83 15.62 17.39
N LEU A 615 2.36 15.63 16.15
CA LEU A 615 2.53 14.53 15.23
C LEU A 615 4.02 14.35 14.87
N GLU A 616 4.49 13.10 14.89
CA GLU A 616 5.87 12.72 14.57
C GLU A 616 5.95 11.93 13.27
N ILE A 617 7.13 11.88 12.65
CA ILE A 617 7.42 10.94 11.56
C ILE A 617 7.45 9.51 12.13
N ALA A 618 6.67 8.61 11.56
CA ALA A 618 6.63 7.21 11.96
C ALA A 618 7.96 6.50 11.65
N LYS A 619 8.47 5.72 12.61
CA LYS A 619 9.75 5.01 12.50
C LYS A 619 9.57 3.52 12.76
N ASN A 620 10.26 2.72 11.95
CA ASN A 620 10.35 1.27 12.15
C ASN A 620 11.82 0.86 12.36
N ARG A 621 12.11 0.22 13.49
CA ARG A 621 13.39 -0.41 13.77
C ARG A 621 13.39 -1.81 13.16
N LYS A 622 14.42 -2.14 12.39
CA LYS A 622 14.59 -3.43 11.74
C LYS A 622 15.88 -4.09 12.19
N VAL A 623 15.82 -5.37 12.49
CA VAL A 623 16.96 -6.25 12.79
C VAL A 623 16.82 -7.49 11.91
N GLU A 624 17.92 -7.91 11.31
CA GLU A 624 17.98 -9.13 10.51
C GLU A 624 19.23 -9.95 10.83
N VAL A 625 19.09 -11.26 10.80
CA VAL A 625 20.19 -12.22 10.78
C VAL A 625 19.85 -13.30 9.76
N GLY A 626 20.80 -13.59 8.86
CA GLY A 626 20.58 -14.56 7.79
C GLY A 626 21.78 -15.47 7.57
N LEU A 627 21.49 -16.65 7.05
CA LEU A 627 22.45 -17.66 6.62
C LEU A 627 22.18 -18.04 5.18
N ASP A 628 23.21 -17.94 4.33
CA ASP A 628 23.16 -18.43 2.96
C ASP A 628 24.10 -19.62 2.85
N ILE A 629 23.55 -20.78 2.47
CA ILE A 629 24.26 -22.05 2.38
C ILE A 629 24.22 -22.50 0.93
N THR A 630 25.38 -22.75 0.33
CA THR A 630 25.51 -23.31 -1.02
C THR A 630 26.23 -24.64 -0.95
N ILE A 631 25.61 -25.71 -1.44
CA ILE A 631 26.18 -27.06 -1.43
C ILE A 631 26.45 -27.48 -2.88
N ALA A 632 27.70 -27.95 -3.14
CA ALA A 632 28.15 -28.42 -4.45
C ALA A 632 27.94 -27.38 -5.57
N ASN A 633 28.00 -26.07 -5.27
CA ASN A 633 27.77 -24.96 -6.19
C ASN A 633 26.43 -25.05 -6.96
N ARG A 634 25.45 -25.74 -6.38
CA ARG A 634 24.19 -26.05 -7.04
C ARG A 634 22.96 -25.85 -6.15
N TYR A 635 22.99 -26.35 -4.93
CA TYR A 635 21.87 -26.29 -4.01
C TYR A 635 22.02 -25.10 -3.10
N THR A 636 21.03 -24.23 -3.04
CA THR A 636 21.09 -23.05 -2.16
C THR A 636 19.97 -23.09 -1.14
N LEU A 637 20.31 -22.81 0.11
CA LEU A 637 19.38 -22.61 1.21
C LEU A 637 19.64 -21.24 1.85
N ASN A 638 18.68 -20.38 1.79
CA ASN A 638 18.69 -19.08 2.46
C ASN A 638 17.70 -19.13 3.63
N ILE A 639 18.15 -18.74 4.81
CA ILE A 639 17.31 -18.61 6.01
C ILE A 639 17.53 -17.20 6.54
N THR A 640 16.44 -16.48 6.83
CA THR A 640 16.50 -15.13 7.40
C THR A 640 15.55 -15.03 8.58
N PHE A 641 16.09 -14.69 9.74
CA PHE A 641 15.33 -14.21 10.89
C PHE A 641 15.20 -12.69 10.79
N PHE A 642 14.04 -12.16 11.12
CA PHE A 642 13.78 -10.72 11.17
C PHE A 642 12.95 -10.32 12.41
N ASP A 643 13.22 -9.11 12.90
CA ASP A 643 12.49 -8.43 13.98
C ASP A 643 12.29 -6.96 13.56
N GLU A 644 11.03 -6.55 13.39
CA GLU A 644 10.64 -5.21 12.95
C GLU A 644 9.67 -4.61 13.96
N LEU A 645 10.03 -3.45 14.53
CA LEU A 645 9.27 -2.80 15.59
C LEU A 645 8.97 -1.34 15.28
N MET A 646 7.70 -1.04 15.09
CA MET A 646 7.15 0.30 14.96
C MET A 646 6.34 0.63 16.23
N LYS A 647 6.69 1.72 16.92
CA LYS A 647 6.02 2.15 18.14
C LYS A 647 5.14 3.38 17.95
N ASN A 648 5.40 4.16 16.92
CA ASN A 648 4.78 5.45 16.66
C ASN A 648 4.15 5.51 15.26
N GLY A 649 3.51 4.42 14.81
CA GLY A 649 2.74 4.41 13.58
C GLY A 649 1.50 5.30 13.65
N TYR A 650 0.98 5.67 12.47
CA TYR A 650 -0.16 6.58 12.37
C TYR A 650 -1.48 5.89 12.63
N GLY A 651 -2.36 6.60 13.33
CA GLY A 651 -3.74 6.26 13.54
C GLY A 651 -4.58 7.50 13.83
N PHE A 652 -5.87 7.32 13.87
CA PHE A 652 -6.78 8.31 14.44
C PHE A 652 -7.26 7.77 15.78
N GLY A 653 -7.30 8.62 16.79
CA GLY A 653 -7.66 8.21 18.13
C GLY A 653 -8.11 9.36 19.01
N SER A 654 -8.62 9.03 20.17
CA SER A 654 -8.94 10.00 21.22
C SER A 654 -7.73 10.22 22.11
N ASN A 655 -7.62 11.43 22.64
CA ASN A 655 -6.75 11.81 23.74
C ASN A 655 -7.54 12.71 24.70
N LEU A 656 -6.94 13.20 25.75
CA LEU A 656 -7.64 14.08 26.71
C LEU A 656 -8.21 15.34 26.08
N GLY A 657 -7.55 15.88 25.04
CA GLY A 657 -7.99 17.07 24.32
C GLY A 657 -9.12 16.82 23.30
N THR A 658 -9.51 15.57 23.06
CA THR A 658 -10.57 15.21 22.11
C THR A 658 -11.94 15.00 22.76
N PHE A 659 -12.13 15.48 23.97
CA PHE A 659 -13.38 15.47 24.69
C PHE A 659 -13.75 16.89 25.12
N ALA A 660 -14.99 17.30 24.89
CA ALA A 660 -15.53 18.55 25.38
C ALA A 660 -16.81 18.28 26.19
N LEU A 661 -16.82 18.73 27.43
CA LEU A 661 -18.01 18.71 28.27
C LEU A 661 -18.87 19.93 27.93
N LEU A 662 -20.01 19.71 27.26
CA LEU A 662 -20.88 20.76 26.73
C LEU A 662 -22.31 20.61 27.29
N PRO A 663 -23.07 21.77 27.41
CA PRO A 663 -24.48 21.70 27.69
C PRO A 663 -25.24 20.89 26.62
N TYR A 664 -26.01 19.91 27.08
CA TYR A 664 -26.94 19.11 26.28
C TYR A 664 -28.37 19.58 26.61
N ARG A 665 -28.82 20.57 25.83
CA ARG A 665 -30.13 21.19 26.02
C ARG A 665 -31.18 20.59 25.11
N LYS A 666 -32.38 20.43 25.63
CA LYS A 666 -33.59 20.04 24.86
C LYS A 666 -34.72 20.97 25.25
N TYR A 667 -35.57 21.24 24.25
CA TYR A 667 -36.73 22.05 24.40
C TYR A 667 -37.99 21.26 24.05
N THR A 668 -39.12 21.68 24.65
CA THR A 668 -40.48 21.28 24.30
C THR A 668 -41.25 22.51 23.89
N MET A 669 -42.16 22.38 22.93
CA MET A 669 -43.04 23.47 22.51
C MET A 669 -44.09 23.70 23.61
N SER A 670 -44.16 24.90 24.17
CA SER A 670 -45.03 25.30 25.28
C SER A 670 -46.29 26.01 24.82
N GLY A 671 -46.31 26.56 23.61
CA GLY A 671 -47.42 27.30 23.03
C GLY A 671 -47.02 28.19 21.89
N THR A 672 -47.76 29.29 21.69
CA THR A 672 -47.45 30.34 20.71
C THR A 672 -47.53 31.71 21.39
N ASP A 673 -46.65 32.64 20.93
CA ASP A 673 -46.71 34.05 21.36
C ASP A 673 -47.96 34.79 20.81
N ALA A 674 -48.07 36.08 21.15
CA ALA A 674 -49.17 36.93 20.68
C ALA A 674 -49.18 37.14 19.13
N ASN A 675 -48.06 36.83 18.46
CA ASN A 675 -47.89 36.93 17.00
C ASN A 675 -48.04 35.59 16.30
N GLY A 676 -48.40 34.54 17.06
CA GLY A 676 -48.51 33.16 16.54
C GLY A 676 -47.21 32.39 16.34
N ASN A 677 -46.05 32.90 16.81
CA ASN A 677 -44.82 32.18 16.75
C ASN A 677 -44.72 31.13 17.88
N PRO A 678 -44.13 29.98 17.63
CA PRO A 678 -43.96 28.95 18.66
C PRO A 678 -43.04 29.43 19.78
N THR A 679 -43.42 29.14 21.02
CA THR A 679 -42.62 29.36 22.21
C THR A 679 -42.19 28.03 22.83
N PHE A 680 -41.03 28.03 23.47
CA PHE A 680 -40.42 26.80 23.91
C PHE A 680 -40.12 26.86 25.42
N GLU A 681 -40.18 25.71 26.06
CA GLU A 681 -39.74 25.50 27.42
C GLU A 681 -38.57 24.55 27.44
N MET A 682 -37.54 24.89 28.23
CA MET A 682 -36.37 24.01 28.41
C MET A 682 -36.79 22.76 29.17
N SER A 683 -36.78 21.61 28.52
CA SER A 683 -37.14 20.31 29.12
C SER A 683 -35.94 19.55 29.69
N ARG A 684 -34.74 19.92 29.26
CA ARG A 684 -33.50 19.29 29.70
C ARG A 684 -32.35 20.31 29.65
N ASP A 685 -31.51 20.39 30.65
CA ASP A 685 -30.24 21.13 30.67
C ASP A 685 -29.23 20.29 31.49
N GLU A 686 -28.46 19.48 30.78
CA GLU A 686 -27.51 18.56 31.38
C GLU A 686 -26.16 18.70 30.68
N MET A 687 -25.10 18.29 31.35
CA MET A 687 -23.78 18.26 30.71
C MET A 687 -23.56 16.90 30.04
N LYS A 688 -22.97 16.90 28.84
CA LYS A 688 -22.61 15.69 28.10
C LYS A 688 -21.25 15.86 27.46
N PHE A 689 -20.44 14.80 27.49
CA PHE A 689 -19.23 14.75 26.71
C PHE A 689 -19.53 14.54 25.22
N PHE A 690 -18.86 15.35 24.41
CA PHE A 690 -18.70 15.13 22.97
C PHE A 690 -17.29 14.67 22.72
N ARG A 691 -17.13 13.75 21.78
CA ARG A 691 -15.86 13.13 21.47
C ARG A 691 -15.57 13.22 19.99
N TRP A 692 -14.33 13.51 19.66
CA TRP A 692 -13.82 13.39 18.30
C TRP A 692 -12.50 12.64 18.28
N TYR A 693 -11.95 12.42 17.07
CA TYR A 693 -10.67 11.80 16.88
C TYR A 693 -9.68 12.78 16.26
N THR A 694 -8.41 12.61 16.59
CA THR A 694 -7.28 13.37 16.01
C THR A 694 -6.24 12.40 15.45
N PRO A 695 -5.48 12.77 14.40
CA PRO A 695 -4.30 12.02 14.01
C PRO A 695 -3.35 11.83 15.19
N SER A 696 -2.75 10.67 15.30
CA SER A 696 -1.85 10.36 16.41
C SER A 696 -0.79 9.35 16.01
N ASN A 697 0.31 9.28 16.79
CA ASN A 697 1.36 8.28 16.67
C ASN A 697 1.17 7.12 17.66
N ASN A 698 -0.06 6.66 17.84
CA ASN A 698 -0.44 5.66 18.83
C ASN A 698 -0.54 4.22 18.28
N ARG A 699 -0.12 3.99 17.03
CA ARG A 699 -0.13 2.65 16.43
C ARG A 699 1.17 1.92 16.74
N TYR A 700 1.07 0.82 17.47
CA TYR A 700 2.15 -0.13 17.69
C TYR A 700 2.00 -1.31 16.75
N GLU A 701 3.11 -1.72 16.11
CA GLU A 701 3.18 -2.93 15.29
C GLU A 701 4.55 -3.59 15.45
N HIS A 702 4.56 -4.88 15.79
CA HIS A 702 5.75 -5.69 15.94
C HIS A 702 5.63 -6.92 15.05
N ASN A 703 6.52 -7.04 14.07
CA ASN A 703 6.59 -8.16 13.14
C ASN A 703 7.86 -8.96 13.40
N LEU A 704 7.71 -10.24 13.66
CA LEU A 704 8.77 -11.19 13.93
C LEU A 704 8.63 -12.41 13.02
N GLY A 705 9.72 -12.95 12.48
CA GLY A 705 9.58 -14.15 11.67
C GLY A 705 10.86 -14.78 11.19
N ILE A 706 10.69 -15.94 10.56
CA ILE A 706 11.75 -16.69 9.89
C ILE A 706 11.27 -16.98 8.47
N GLU A 707 12.03 -16.52 7.50
CA GLU A 707 11.84 -16.82 6.08
C GLU A 707 12.88 -17.85 5.63
N TYR A 708 12.51 -18.75 4.72
CA TYR A 708 13.45 -19.67 4.11
C TYR A 708 13.17 -19.90 2.63
N GLU A 709 14.24 -20.13 1.86
CA GLU A 709 14.21 -20.46 0.44
C GLU A 709 15.24 -21.56 0.17
N LEU A 710 14.75 -22.71 -0.31
CA LEU A 710 15.57 -23.86 -0.72
C LEU A 710 15.42 -24.07 -2.22
N ASN A 711 16.49 -23.80 -2.96
CA ASN A 711 16.57 -24.07 -4.38
C ASN A 711 17.44 -25.32 -4.63
N LEU A 712 16.83 -26.40 -5.07
CA LEU A 712 17.52 -27.63 -5.45
C LEU A 712 17.96 -27.64 -6.92
N GLY A 713 17.72 -26.54 -7.65
CA GLY A 713 18.02 -26.45 -9.06
C GLY A 713 17.31 -27.50 -9.92
N ARG A 714 17.84 -27.74 -11.11
CA ARG A 714 17.29 -28.70 -12.07
C ARG A 714 18.04 -30.02 -12.02
N PHE A 715 17.30 -31.11 -11.91
CA PHE A 715 17.81 -32.47 -12.09
C PHE A 715 17.68 -32.86 -13.57
N ASP A 716 18.80 -32.85 -14.31
CA ASP A 716 18.81 -33.02 -15.76
C ASP A 716 18.31 -34.40 -16.21
N ALA A 717 18.56 -35.46 -15.43
CA ALA A 717 18.09 -36.81 -15.72
C ALA A 717 16.57 -36.91 -15.83
N ILE A 718 15.86 -36.14 -15.01
CA ILE A 718 14.37 -36.07 -14.99
C ILE A 718 13.83 -34.76 -15.53
N ARG A 719 14.70 -33.83 -15.95
CA ARG A 719 14.37 -32.50 -16.48
C ARG A 719 13.45 -31.69 -15.55
N THR A 720 13.61 -31.86 -14.25
CA THR A 720 12.72 -31.32 -13.25
C THR A 720 13.49 -30.46 -12.25
N SER A 721 12.99 -29.29 -11.94
CA SER A 721 13.49 -28.39 -10.90
C SER A 721 12.56 -28.35 -9.70
N PHE A 722 13.16 -28.17 -8.52
CA PHE A 722 12.45 -28.11 -7.25
C PHE A 722 12.84 -26.85 -6.50
N PHE A 723 11.85 -26.13 -6.06
CA PHE A 723 12.01 -24.92 -5.25
C PHE A 723 10.99 -24.93 -4.11
N LEU A 724 11.49 -24.74 -2.88
CA LEU A 724 10.66 -24.67 -1.68
C LEU A 724 10.93 -23.33 -1.01
N ASN A 725 9.90 -22.58 -0.72
CA ASN A 725 10.00 -21.39 0.12
C ASN A 725 8.89 -21.38 1.17
N GLY A 726 9.08 -20.59 2.21
CA GLY A 726 8.07 -20.42 3.23
C GLY A 726 8.49 -19.44 4.31
N ALA A 727 7.56 -19.19 5.21
CA ALA A 727 7.82 -18.38 6.39
C ALA A 727 6.91 -18.74 7.57
N TRP A 728 7.48 -18.63 8.75
CA TRP A 728 6.76 -18.44 9.98
C TRP A 728 6.80 -16.96 10.36
N MET A 729 5.64 -16.37 10.61
CA MET A 729 5.52 -14.95 10.96
C MET A 729 4.55 -14.75 12.11
N ARG A 730 4.90 -13.82 13.00
CA ARG A 730 4.02 -13.32 14.07
C ARG A 730 3.95 -11.80 13.95
N THR A 731 2.74 -11.27 13.99
CA THR A 731 2.44 -9.83 14.01
C THR A 731 1.66 -9.52 15.27
N GLN A 732 2.11 -8.56 16.05
CA GLN A 732 1.41 -8.02 17.20
C GLN A 732 1.07 -6.56 16.93
N THR A 733 -0.20 -6.18 17.10
CA THR A 733 -0.66 -4.80 16.96
C THR A 733 -1.36 -4.33 18.24
N ALA A 734 -1.20 -3.05 18.58
CA ALA A 734 -1.83 -2.44 19.76
C ALA A 734 -2.00 -0.93 19.57
N ASN A 735 -2.83 -0.33 20.44
CA ASN A 735 -2.80 1.10 20.71
C ASN A 735 -1.78 1.37 21.81
N SER A 736 -0.77 2.20 21.56
CA SER A 736 0.27 2.58 22.55
C SER A 736 -0.11 3.77 23.41
N GLY A 737 -1.25 4.43 23.15
CA GLY A 737 -1.82 5.48 23.97
C GLY A 737 -2.90 4.96 24.92
N TYR A 738 -3.43 5.85 25.75
CA TYR A 738 -4.60 5.55 26.57
C TYR A 738 -5.79 5.14 25.72
N SER A 739 -6.63 4.24 26.26
CA SER A 739 -7.90 3.86 25.66
C SER A 739 -9.04 4.55 26.40
N PHE A 740 -9.94 5.17 25.65
CA PHE A 740 -11.08 5.92 26.17
C PHE A 740 -12.37 5.19 25.82
N ASP A 741 -13.21 4.97 26.83
CA ASP A 741 -14.52 4.36 26.64
C ASP A 741 -15.61 5.26 27.22
N PHE A 742 -16.58 5.60 26.38
CA PHE A 742 -17.70 6.45 26.75
C PHE A 742 -18.99 5.64 26.69
N ARG A 743 -19.42 5.16 27.83
CA ARG A 743 -20.63 4.34 27.99
C ARG A 743 -21.76 5.16 28.63
N GLN A 744 -22.97 4.73 28.35
CA GLN A 744 -24.17 5.29 28.96
C GLN A 744 -24.30 4.86 30.41
N ASN A 745 -24.58 5.79 31.32
CA ASN A 745 -25.07 5.52 32.63
C ASN A 745 -26.63 5.54 32.62
N ASN A 746 -27.26 4.45 33.02
CA ASN A 746 -28.71 4.32 33.01
C ASN A 746 -29.40 4.68 31.66
N GLY A 747 -28.76 4.33 30.53
CA GLY A 747 -29.33 4.59 29.23
C GLY A 747 -29.13 6.01 28.68
N SER A 748 -28.36 6.87 29.37
CA SER A 748 -28.06 8.25 28.95
C SER A 748 -26.55 8.53 28.90
N TYR A 749 -26.07 9.24 27.89
CA TYR A 749 -24.73 9.81 27.87
C TYR A 749 -24.64 11.12 28.67
N ALA A 750 -25.76 11.81 28.90
CA ALA A 750 -25.76 13.01 29.75
C ALA A 750 -25.39 12.64 31.20
N GLY A 751 -24.47 13.38 31.74
CA GLY A 751 -23.92 13.13 33.07
C GLY A 751 -23.02 11.88 33.21
N SER A 752 -22.77 11.15 32.08
CA SER A 752 -21.89 9.99 32.10
C SER A 752 -20.42 10.39 32.00
N HIS A 753 -19.58 9.77 32.82
CA HIS A 753 -18.13 9.94 32.82
C HIS A 753 -17.51 9.16 31.64
N VAL A 754 -16.27 9.51 31.25
CA VAL A 754 -15.48 8.77 30.25
C VAL A 754 -14.43 7.95 30.98
N SER A 755 -14.43 6.64 30.79
CA SER A 755 -13.43 5.74 31.35
C SER A 755 -12.11 5.86 30.61
N ILE A 756 -10.98 5.82 31.31
CA ILE A 756 -9.63 5.89 30.74
C ILE A 756 -8.83 4.69 31.22
N TYR A 757 -8.40 3.88 30.29
CA TYR A 757 -7.63 2.66 30.52
C TYR A 757 -6.18 2.85 30.06
N ASP A 758 -5.29 2.01 30.60
CA ASP A 758 -3.87 2.04 30.32
C ASP A 758 -3.51 1.88 28.84
N PRO A 759 -2.34 2.43 28.45
CA PRO A 759 -1.71 2.06 27.19
C PRO A 759 -1.55 0.55 27.04
N PHE A 760 -1.64 0.06 25.82
CA PHE A 760 -1.55 -1.38 25.50
C PHE A 760 -2.60 -2.27 26.21
N MET A 761 -3.76 -1.72 26.50
CA MET A 761 -4.88 -2.44 27.11
C MET A 761 -5.17 -3.77 26.40
N SER A 762 -5.10 -3.77 25.07
CA SER A 762 -5.27 -4.96 24.24
C SER A 762 -4.14 -5.07 23.23
N ARG A 763 -3.56 -6.26 23.13
CA ARG A 763 -2.55 -6.59 22.11
C ARG A 763 -3.09 -7.71 21.22
N TYR A 764 -3.34 -7.40 19.97
CA TYR A 764 -3.82 -8.36 18.97
C TYR A 764 -2.64 -9.09 18.38
N ASN A 765 -2.62 -10.42 18.50
CA ASN A 765 -1.58 -11.28 17.98
C ASN A 765 -2.10 -12.08 16.79
N TYR A 766 -1.30 -12.15 15.75
CA TYR A 766 -1.53 -12.97 14.57
C TYR A 766 -0.29 -13.78 14.27
N GLU A 767 -0.45 -15.05 13.95
CA GLU A 767 0.65 -15.96 13.65
C GLU A 767 0.27 -16.87 12.49
N LYS A 768 1.19 -17.12 11.58
CA LYS A 768 0.99 -18.05 10.47
C LYS A 768 2.28 -18.79 10.12
N PHE A 769 2.11 -20.02 9.65
CA PHE A 769 3.18 -20.77 9.00
C PHE A 769 2.71 -21.24 7.64
N VAL A 770 3.33 -20.71 6.58
CA VAL A 770 2.99 -20.99 5.20
C VAL A 770 4.23 -21.44 4.44
N SER A 771 4.10 -22.46 3.60
CA SER A 771 5.16 -23.00 2.76
C SER A 771 4.64 -23.29 1.36
N THR A 772 5.49 -23.10 0.34
CA THR A 772 5.15 -23.36 -1.06
C THR A 772 6.25 -24.15 -1.74
N LEU A 773 5.90 -25.33 -2.24
CA LEU A 773 6.76 -26.17 -3.08
C LEU A 773 6.37 -26.00 -4.55
N ARG A 774 7.34 -25.62 -5.39
CA ARG A 774 7.18 -25.58 -6.85
C ARG A 774 8.02 -26.65 -7.50
N VAL A 775 7.37 -27.45 -8.32
CA VAL A 775 8.00 -28.53 -9.12
C VAL A 775 7.75 -28.19 -10.58
N THR A 776 8.82 -27.90 -11.32
CA THR A 776 8.73 -27.54 -12.73
C THR A 776 9.40 -28.62 -13.58
N HIS A 777 8.60 -29.29 -14.40
CA HIS A 777 9.05 -30.31 -15.35
C HIS A 777 9.03 -29.72 -16.75
N ASN A 778 10.17 -29.76 -17.43
CA ASN A 778 10.35 -29.16 -18.72
C ASN A 778 10.70 -30.23 -19.77
N ILE A 779 9.92 -30.32 -20.88
CA ILE A 779 10.09 -31.24 -22.01
C ILE A 779 10.45 -30.43 -23.26
N PRO A 780 11.73 -30.05 -23.46
CA PRO A 780 12.14 -29.19 -24.57
C PRO A 780 11.82 -29.74 -25.95
N SER A 781 11.89 -31.06 -26.12
CA SER A 781 11.65 -31.76 -27.41
C SER A 781 10.28 -31.47 -28.02
N ILE A 782 9.31 -31.17 -27.19
CA ILE A 782 7.95 -30.81 -27.61
C ILE A 782 7.54 -29.39 -27.16
N GLY A 783 8.45 -28.58 -26.55
CA GLY A 783 8.16 -27.24 -26.07
C GLY A 783 7.04 -27.23 -25.02
N PHE A 784 7.11 -28.13 -24.04
CA PHE A 784 6.05 -28.27 -23.03
C PHE A 784 6.62 -28.14 -21.61
N VAL A 785 6.00 -27.30 -20.79
CA VAL A 785 6.34 -27.12 -19.37
C VAL A 785 5.13 -27.39 -18.51
N VAL A 786 5.32 -28.16 -17.46
CA VAL A 786 4.35 -28.45 -16.41
C VAL A 786 4.90 -27.91 -15.10
N THR A 787 4.15 -27.05 -14.41
CA THR A 787 4.50 -26.58 -13.07
C THR A 787 3.41 -26.95 -12.09
N LEU A 788 3.77 -27.76 -11.10
CA LEU A 788 2.93 -28.05 -9.95
C LEU A 788 3.38 -27.16 -8.78
N THR A 789 2.47 -26.33 -8.28
CA THR A 789 2.70 -25.52 -7.10
C THR A 789 1.83 -26.06 -5.96
N THR A 790 2.46 -26.53 -4.89
CA THR A 790 1.78 -27.02 -3.68
C THR A 790 1.91 -25.97 -2.59
N GLY A 791 0.81 -25.37 -2.20
CA GLY A 791 0.74 -24.46 -1.05
C GLY A 791 0.32 -25.24 0.20
N PHE A 792 1.09 -25.11 1.25
CA PHE A 792 0.81 -25.68 2.56
C PHE A 792 0.65 -24.54 3.57
N ASN A 793 -0.53 -24.41 4.17
CA ASN A 793 -0.76 -23.56 5.31
C ASN A 793 -0.90 -24.47 6.54
N ALA A 794 0.12 -24.47 7.41
CA ALA A 794 0.12 -25.29 8.61
C ALA A 794 -0.91 -24.79 9.62
N TYR A 795 -1.04 -23.50 9.75
CA TYR A 795 -2.06 -22.81 10.54
C TYR A 795 -2.01 -21.31 10.31
N THR A 796 -3.14 -20.68 10.57
CA THR A 796 -3.23 -19.24 10.91
C THR A 796 -3.85 -19.17 12.29
N ARG A 797 -3.25 -18.39 13.20
CA ARG A 797 -3.67 -18.28 14.59
C ARG A 797 -3.83 -16.81 14.97
N SER A 798 -4.87 -16.49 15.73
CA SER A 798 -5.06 -15.16 16.28
C SER A 798 -5.57 -15.23 17.73
N TRP A 799 -5.11 -14.30 18.56
CA TRP A 799 -5.55 -14.15 19.94
C TRP A 799 -5.28 -12.72 20.42
N THR A 800 -5.91 -12.35 21.51
CA THR A 800 -5.72 -11.06 22.14
C THR A 800 -5.16 -11.26 23.55
N ASP A 801 -4.04 -10.58 23.83
CA ASP A 801 -3.54 -10.43 25.19
C ASP A 801 -4.18 -9.18 25.79
N TYR A 802 -4.80 -9.30 26.95
CA TYR A 802 -5.38 -8.20 27.71
C TYR A 802 -4.52 -7.91 28.93
N ASN A 803 -4.22 -6.63 29.12
CA ASN A 803 -3.69 -6.13 30.39
C ASN A 803 -4.88 -5.83 31.31
N ASN A 804 -4.89 -6.29 32.52
CA ASN A 804 -5.77 -6.02 33.62
C ASN A 804 -6.63 -4.74 33.51
N ASP A 805 -7.89 -4.83 33.00
CA ASP A 805 -8.46 -3.64 32.42
C ASP A 805 -9.97 -3.67 32.35
N GLU A 806 -10.54 -4.45 33.21
CA GLU A 806 -11.95 -4.35 33.49
C GLU A 806 -12.27 -3.06 34.28
N ILE A 807 -11.26 -2.50 34.98
CA ILE A 807 -11.37 -1.29 35.82
C ILE A 807 -10.50 -0.18 35.19
N PRO A 808 -11.06 1.01 34.94
CA PRO A 808 -10.27 2.12 34.41
C PRO A 808 -9.28 2.63 35.45
N GLN A 809 -8.15 3.20 35.01
CA GLN A 809 -7.21 3.89 35.91
C GLN A 809 -7.64 5.31 36.23
N TYR A 810 -8.23 5.98 35.25
CA TYR A 810 -8.70 7.35 35.37
C TYR A 810 -10.08 7.47 34.75
N TYR A 811 -10.73 8.59 35.00
CA TYR A 811 -11.94 8.98 34.28
C TYR A 811 -12.00 10.49 34.05
N LEU A 812 -12.66 10.90 32.96
CA LEU A 812 -13.08 12.29 32.80
C LEU A 812 -14.43 12.47 33.49
N SER A 813 -14.48 13.40 34.39
CA SER A 813 -15.67 13.65 35.19
C SER A 813 -16.69 14.49 34.43
N ALA A 814 -17.92 14.00 34.31
CA ALA A 814 -19.05 14.76 33.76
C ALA A 814 -19.51 15.93 34.63
N ILE A 815 -18.90 16.12 35.83
CA ILE A 815 -19.21 17.21 36.72
C ILE A 815 -18.36 18.44 36.44
N ASP A 816 -17.06 18.26 36.26
CA ASP A 816 -16.10 19.36 36.14
C ASP A 816 -15.25 19.31 34.85
N GLY A 817 -15.40 18.25 34.03
CA GLY A 817 -14.63 18.05 32.79
C GLY A 817 -13.16 17.67 33.00
N GLN A 818 -12.74 17.41 34.23
CA GLN A 818 -11.35 17.11 34.57
C GLN A 818 -11.09 15.61 34.69
N MET A 819 -9.84 15.24 34.54
CA MET A 819 -9.39 13.87 34.74
C MET A 819 -9.17 13.59 36.22
N HIS A 820 -9.78 12.55 36.72
CA HIS A 820 -9.66 12.06 38.12
C HIS A 820 -9.12 10.64 38.12
N VAL A 821 -8.46 10.27 39.24
CA VAL A 821 -8.04 8.88 39.50
C VAL A 821 -9.27 8.04 39.82
N PHE A 822 -9.39 6.87 39.23
CA PHE A 822 -10.40 5.90 39.55
C PHE A 822 -9.95 5.09 40.80
N THR A 823 -10.66 5.19 41.92
CA THR A 823 -10.23 4.59 43.19
C THR A 823 -10.86 3.21 43.45
N GLU A 824 -10.29 2.43 44.36
CA GLU A 824 -10.86 1.14 44.80
C GLU A 824 -12.28 1.28 45.43
N GLU A 825 -12.55 2.42 46.04
CA GLU A 825 -13.88 2.72 46.59
C GLU A 825 -14.90 2.87 45.49
N MET A 826 -14.55 3.59 44.41
CA MET A 826 -15.37 3.71 43.20
C MET A 826 -15.59 2.35 42.54
N ALA A 827 -14.57 1.49 42.51
CA ALA A 827 -14.69 0.16 41.97
C ALA A 827 -15.79 -0.68 42.68
N SER A 828 -16.02 -0.38 43.93
CA SER A 828 -17.05 -1.03 44.75
C SER A 828 -18.41 -0.33 44.69
N ASP A 829 -18.50 0.87 44.14
CA ASP A 829 -19.73 1.67 44.08
C ASP A 829 -20.55 1.31 42.80
N PRO A 830 -21.81 0.89 42.97
CA PRO A 830 -22.68 0.60 41.82
C PRO A 830 -22.88 1.78 40.86
N ALA A 831 -22.72 3.01 41.32
CA ALA A 831 -22.84 4.21 40.48
C ALA A 831 -21.76 4.33 39.40
N TYR A 832 -20.59 3.69 39.60
CA TYR A 832 -19.46 3.73 38.65
C TYR A 832 -19.30 2.42 37.89
N ARG A 833 -20.12 1.39 38.17
CA ARG A 833 -19.98 0.07 37.53
C ARG A 833 -20.16 0.07 36.03
N TYR A 834 -20.92 1.02 35.47
CA TYR A 834 -21.07 1.16 34.02
C TYR A 834 -19.75 1.51 33.30
N MET A 835 -18.75 2.01 34.00
CA MET A 835 -17.41 2.32 33.49
C MET A 835 -16.52 1.07 33.38
N TYR A 836 -16.92 -0.08 33.91
CA TYR A 836 -16.13 -1.31 33.79
C TYR A 836 -16.24 -1.89 32.39
N GLU A 837 -15.12 -2.35 31.82
CA GLU A 837 -15.16 -3.14 30.62
C GLU A 837 -15.44 -4.61 30.94
N ILE A 838 -16.68 -5.03 30.72
CA ILE A 838 -17.05 -6.43 30.83
C ILE A 838 -16.61 -7.15 29.56
N LYS A 839 -15.59 -8.00 29.67
CA LYS A 839 -15.09 -8.80 28.53
C LYS A 839 -15.87 -10.12 28.45
N SER A 840 -16.38 -10.41 27.25
CA SER A 840 -16.98 -11.71 27.00
C SER A 840 -15.90 -12.80 26.99
N THR A 841 -16.23 -14.01 27.40
CA THR A 841 -15.33 -15.17 27.38
C THR A 841 -14.77 -15.45 25.99
N SER A 842 -15.51 -15.11 24.93
CA SER A 842 -15.08 -15.25 23.54
C SER A 842 -13.85 -14.39 23.18
N ARG A 843 -13.60 -13.29 23.90
CA ARG A 843 -12.41 -12.45 23.68
C ARG A 843 -11.10 -13.12 24.10
N PHE A 844 -11.17 -14.12 24.98
CA PHE A 844 -10.01 -14.88 25.46
C PHE A 844 -9.73 -16.12 24.62
N THR A 845 -10.58 -16.42 23.63
CA THR A 845 -10.45 -17.61 22.80
C THR A 845 -9.34 -17.43 21.78
N VAL A 846 -8.47 -18.42 21.67
CA VAL A 846 -7.46 -18.48 20.63
C VAL A 846 -8.08 -19.12 19.39
N SER A 847 -8.19 -18.35 18.31
CA SER A 847 -8.63 -18.90 17.03
C SER A 847 -7.44 -19.49 16.29
N ARG A 848 -7.58 -20.72 15.78
CA ARG A 848 -6.55 -21.42 15.01
C ARG A 848 -7.17 -22.24 13.91
N THR A 849 -6.78 -21.98 12.65
CA THR A 849 -7.25 -22.78 11.52
C THR A 849 -6.62 -24.17 11.49
N ILE A 850 -7.34 -25.12 10.95
CA ILE A 850 -6.80 -26.43 10.62
C ILE A 850 -5.76 -26.34 9.49
N PRO A 851 -4.79 -27.31 9.40
CA PRO A 851 -3.85 -27.35 8.28
C PRO A 851 -4.56 -27.54 6.94
N THR A 852 -4.11 -26.80 5.92
CA THR A 852 -4.64 -26.93 4.57
C THR A 852 -3.53 -27.12 3.54
N VAL A 853 -3.86 -27.86 2.46
CA VAL A 853 -3.00 -28.06 1.30
C VAL A 853 -3.78 -27.70 0.05
N VAL A 854 -3.15 -26.94 -0.84
CA VAL A 854 -3.71 -26.57 -2.14
C VAL A 854 -2.72 -26.95 -3.24
N PHE A 855 -3.22 -27.53 -4.31
CA PHE A 855 -2.43 -27.90 -5.48
C PHE A 855 -2.87 -27.07 -6.67
N ASN A 856 -1.93 -26.29 -7.24
CA ASN A 856 -2.13 -25.51 -8.45
C ASN A 856 -1.28 -26.10 -9.58
N LEU A 857 -1.86 -26.24 -10.76
CA LEU A 857 -1.22 -26.78 -11.94
C LEU A 857 -1.18 -25.75 -13.06
N ASN A 858 0.01 -25.49 -13.60
CA ASN A 858 0.22 -24.66 -14.78
C ASN A 858 0.81 -25.53 -15.90
N LEU A 859 0.20 -25.44 -17.07
CA LEU A 859 0.62 -26.12 -18.30
C LEU A 859 0.93 -25.05 -19.34
N SER A 860 2.13 -25.06 -19.93
CA SER A 860 2.49 -24.14 -21.01
C SER A 860 3.04 -24.92 -22.18
N LYS A 861 2.51 -24.64 -23.38
CA LYS A 861 2.87 -25.28 -24.63
C LYS A 861 3.29 -24.25 -25.66
N GLU A 862 4.50 -24.41 -26.16
CA GLU A 862 4.96 -23.71 -27.37
C GLU A 862 4.45 -24.39 -28.63
N ILE A 863 3.86 -23.64 -29.52
CA ILE A 863 3.32 -24.07 -30.80
C ILE A 863 4.08 -23.30 -31.90
N GLY A 864 5.02 -24.01 -32.54
CA GLY A 864 5.97 -23.34 -33.45
C GLY A 864 6.89 -22.37 -32.69
N LYS A 865 7.33 -21.28 -33.38
CA LYS A 865 8.24 -20.28 -32.79
C LYS A 865 7.53 -19.04 -32.25
N ASN A 866 6.23 -18.93 -32.51
CA ASN A 866 5.50 -17.66 -32.37
C ASN A 866 4.34 -17.70 -31.40
N LEU A 867 3.87 -18.85 -31.01
CA LEU A 867 2.65 -19.02 -30.23
C LEU A 867 2.95 -19.79 -28.93
N THR A 868 2.48 -19.30 -27.81
CA THR A 868 2.44 -20.04 -26.54
C THR A 868 1.00 -20.10 -26.05
N ALA A 869 0.53 -21.30 -25.74
CA ALA A 869 -0.75 -21.52 -25.07
C ALA A 869 -0.50 -22.02 -23.66
N SER A 870 -1.10 -21.37 -22.68
CA SER A 870 -0.98 -21.76 -21.28
C SER A 870 -2.37 -21.99 -20.67
N PHE A 871 -2.46 -22.97 -19.80
CA PHE A 871 -3.66 -23.33 -19.04
C PHE A 871 -3.27 -23.49 -17.58
N TYR A 872 -4.06 -22.94 -16.67
CA TYR A 872 -3.82 -23.10 -15.25
C TYR A 872 -5.09 -23.52 -14.52
N VAL A 873 -4.90 -24.30 -13.46
CA VAL A 873 -5.95 -24.72 -12.52
C VAL A 873 -5.42 -24.50 -11.11
N ASN A 874 -6.08 -23.67 -10.35
CA ASN A 874 -5.83 -23.48 -8.92
C ASN A 874 -6.77 -24.39 -8.14
N ASN A 875 -6.28 -24.97 -7.04
CA ASN A 875 -7.00 -25.95 -6.23
C ASN A 875 -7.60 -27.11 -7.07
N ILE A 876 -6.75 -27.80 -7.82
CA ILE A 876 -7.16 -28.82 -8.81
C ILE A 876 -8.01 -29.95 -8.18
N PHE A 877 -7.86 -30.23 -6.90
CA PHE A 877 -8.64 -31.22 -6.18
C PHE A 877 -9.91 -30.63 -5.53
N ASN A 878 -10.18 -29.35 -5.72
CA ASN A 878 -11.28 -28.63 -5.10
C ASN A 878 -11.37 -28.84 -3.58
N SER A 879 -10.21 -28.88 -2.92
CA SER A 879 -10.12 -29.11 -1.47
C SER A 879 -10.62 -27.88 -0.72
N ARG A 880 -11.75 -28.01 -0.04
CA ARG A 880 -12.45 -26.95 0.69
C ARG A 880 -12.81 -27.42 2.10
N PRO A 881 -11.82 -27.64 2.98
CA PRO A 881 -12.09 -28.13 4.33
C PRO A 881 -12.86 -27.06 5.12
N LEU A 882 -13.77 -27.54 5.97
CA LEU A 882 -14.54 -26.70 6.88
C LEU A 882 -13.79 -26.60 8.21
N ASP A 883 -13.51 -25.36 8.62
CA ASP A 883 -12.86 -25.03 9.88
C ASP A 883 -13.92 -24.68 10.92
N PRO A 884 -14.05 -25.43 12.02
CA PRO A 884 -15.04 -25.12 13.04
C PRO A 884 -14.63 -23.83 13.79
N SER A 885 -15.59 -22.96 14.05
CA SER A 885 -15.36 -21.78 14.89
C SER A 885 -15.15 -22.19 16.33
N GLU A 886 -14.06 -21.75 16.94
CA GLU A 886 -13.80 -21.93 18.37
C GLU A 886 -14.59 -20.93 19.24
N VAL A 887 -15.22 -19.92 18.64
CA VAL A 887 -15.89 -18.79 19.31
C VAL A 887 -17.41 -18.83 19.15
N GLY A 888 -18.01 -19.89 18.80
CA GLY A 888 -19.47 -19.91 18.69
C GLY A 888 -20.03 -21.25 18.26
N ALA A 889 -21.23 -21.55 18.70
CA ALA A 889 -21.87 -22.82 18.41
C ALA A 889 -22.14 -22.97 16.90
N ALA A 890 -21.63 -24.04 16.32
CA ALA A 890 -22.01 -24.58 15.01
C ALA A 890 -21.78 -23.67 13.78
N THR A 891 -20.81 -22.75 13.82
CA THR A 891 -20.37 -22.04 12.61
C THR A 891 -19.09 -22.64 12.07
N PHE A 892 -19.05 -22.80 10.73
CA PHE A 892 -17.89 -23.30 10.03
C PHE A 892 -17.44 -22.27 9.00
N THR A 893 -16.13 -22.09 8.89
CA THR A 893 -15.51 -21.29 7.83
C THR A 893 -14.92 -22.22 6.79
N GLU A 894 -15.30 -22.03 5.55
CA GLU A 894 -14.71 -22.77 4.46
C GLU A 894 -13.32 -22.21 4.15
N LEU A 895 -12.30 -23.03 4.28
CA LEU A 895 -10.93 -22.71 3.95
C LEU A 895 -10.65 -23.05 2.49
N ASN A 896 -9.71 -22.35 1.87
CA ASN A 896 -9.34 -22.42 0.47
C ASN A 896 -10.43 -21.93 -0.50
N ASN A 897 -9.99 -21.35 -1.58
CA ASN A 897 -10.90 -20.97 -2.67
C ASN A 897 -11.35 -22.20 -3.46
N PRO A 898 -12.53 -22.20 -4.06
CA PRO A 898 -12.95 -23.26 -4.96
C PRO A 898 -11.99 -23.39 -6.14
N MET A 899 -12.06 -24.54 -6.83
CA MET A 899 -11.30 -24.78 -8.05
C MET A 899 -11.52 -23.63 -9.03
N TYR A 900 -10.41 -23.10 -9.56
CA TYR A 900 -10.38 -21.92 -10.42
C TYR A 900 -9.42 -22.18 -11.58
N PHE A 901 -9.84 -21.94 -12.80
CA PHE A 901 -9.01 -22.22 -13.97
C PHE A 901 -9.02 -21.05 -14.96
N GLY A 902 -7.99 -20.97 -15.77
CA GLY A 902 -7.89 -19.95 -16.79
C GLY A 902 -6.98 -20.38 -17.92
N PHE A 903 -7.07 -19.59 -18.99
CA PHE A 903 -6.34 -19.80 -20.23
C PHE A 903 -5.62 -18.53 -20.67
N GLU A 904 -4.43 -18.69 -21.22
CA GLU A 904 -3.64 -17.60 -21.82
C GLU A 904 -3.12 -18.02 -23.19
N LEU A 905 -3.20 -17.09 -24.13
CA LEU A 905 -2.61 -17.19 -25.46
C LEU A 905 -1.66 -16.02 -25.69
N LYS A 906 -0.40 -16.32 -25.99
CA LYS A 906 0.64 -15.32 -26.27
C LYS A 906 1.22 -15.54 -27.66
N VAL A 907 1.15 -14.50 -28.49
CA VAL A 907 1.65 -14.50 -29.87
C VAL A 907 2.83 -13.55 -29.97
N LYS A 908 3.97 -14.02 -30.48
CA LYS A 908 5.13 -13.19 -30.80
C LYS A 908 5.33 -13.16 -32.31
N LEU A 909 5.30 -11.95 -32.87
CA LEU A 909 5.52 -11.76 -34.32
C LEU A 909 6.91 -11.13 -34.52
N PHE A 910 7.85 -11.95 -34.96
CA PHE A 910 9.18 -11.48 -35.33
C PHE A 910 9.11 -10.82 -36.72
N ASN A 911 9.80 -9.69 -36.88
CA ASN A 911 10.01 -9.16 -38.25
C ASN A 911 10.87 -10.17 -39.02
N ARG A 912 10.42 -10.55 -40.21
CA ARG A 912 11.22 -11.32 -41.14
C ARG A 912 12.34 -10.49 -41.71
#